data_62c4a054b5d6a4e16cb4a53fa7ad55e1
#
_entry.id   62c4a054b5d6a4e16cb4a53fa7ad55e1
#
_cell.length_a   1.000
_cell.length_b   1.000
_cell.length_c   1.000
_cell.angle_alpha   90.00
_cell.angle_beta   90.00
_cell.angle_gamma   90.00
#
_symmetry.space_group_name_H-M   'P 1'
#
loop_
_entity.id
_entity.type
_entity.pdbx_description
1 polymer ?
#
loop_
_entity_poly.entity_id
_entity_poly.type
_entity_poly.pdbx_seq_one_letter_code
_entity_poly.pdbx_strand_id
1 'polypeptide(L)'
;MSNPYKIDWNEYAALARQAVAEGCVLLKNDDKALPIRKGERVSVFGRIQFDYYKSGTGSGGAVNTRYVTNILDALKENKDISVNEELEQTYRDWLKDHPFEKGMGWAQEPWCQEEMPVTKELAEQAAAKSDIAVVIIGRTAGEDKDNSAAEGSYLLTAAEHQMLKEVCGAFKRVAVLLNVGNIIDMKWVKEYDPAAVLYVWQGGQEGGAGAADVLTGTVTPCGKLSDTIALDISDYPSTEGFGDPTRVIYKEDIYVGYRYFETFAKDCVLYPFGYGLSYTTFTRTVESFDFDGETVTEKVTVKNTGDVQGKEVVTVFVEAPQGKLGKAARSLAAFAKTETLQPGESETLTLTFPIANLASYDDSGVTGHRFCYVLESGAYNVYTGGCVRCAKLSGSFEVKEDTVTRTCVQACAPVTKFDRMVNHNNTIAFEPAPQREYDMAARSAAALKPAKPYTGDKGIKLGDVFDGKAELEDFVAQLSDEDLICLMRGEGMNSPKVTAGTAGAFGGVTENLVNFGIPTACCADGPSGIRMDCGTVAFSLPNGTLLACTFNEKLNEELFAMQGKEQRKNRVDTLLGPGLNIHRSPLNGRNFEYFSEDPLLTGKLAAAQLRGMRRFGVTGTVKHFACNNQEFKRTEIDSVLSERALREIYLRAFETAVKEGGAYSVMSTYGGLNGIWTASNFDLLTTILRDEWGFTGTVMTDWWAKGNDREGEEATRENVAAQVRAQNDLNMVNADAASNSQHDNLDDALADGRLTRDALVRSAMNICRTVMNSPVMERSLGRMSDEEREAAEAEKTSEDYVDFNGEYQFIDDEAPLDISAVNTEKGASTILGIRYKKNGLYKFVMRVKANANEVAQIPMSIFIDGNLRGMVMINGTNGEVVTAEQDIGVLFGGTNYLKLYFGQTGMEIEEIKFVCTQAF
;
A
#
# COMPACT_ATOMS: atom_id res chain seq x y z
N MET A 1 -21.90 19.73 20.11
CA MET A 1 -21.04 19.35 18.96
C MET A 1 -21.08 17.84 18.91
N SER A 2 -21.03 17.23 17.71
CA SER A 2 -20.93 15.77 17.59
C SER A 2 -19.59 15.29 18.14
N ASN A 3 -19.56 14.14 18.79
CA ASN A 3 -18.32 13.54 19.31
C ASN A 3 -17.31 13.31 18.18
N PRO A 4 -16.12 13.92 18.20
CA PRO A 4 -15.17 13.87 17.09
C PRO A 4 -14.60 12.45 16.84
N TYR A 5 -14.61 11.57 17.85
CA TYR A 5 -14.10 10.20 17.73
C TYR A 5 -15.16 9.20 17.23
N LYS A 6 -16.44 9.58 17.26
CA LYS A 6 -17.51 8.70 16.77
C LYS A 6 -17.47 8.60 15.25
N ILE A 7 -17.48 7.36 14.74
CA ILE A 7 -17.51 7.10 13.31
C ILE A 7 -18.97 7.19 12.83
N ASP A 8 -19.20 8.03 11.83
CA ASP A 8 -20.41 7.94 11.03
C ASP A 8 -20.11 7.05 9.82
N TRP A 9 -20.58 5.81 9.87
CA TRP A 9 -20.33 4.81 8.83
C TRP A 9 -20.96 5.18 7.48
N ASN A 10 -22.07 5.95 7.48
CA ASN A 10 -22.69 6.41 6.26
C ASN A 10 -21.87 7.53 5.61
N GLU A 11 -21.33 8.46 6.41
CA GLU A 11 -20.43 9.50 5.94
C GLU A 11 -19.14 8.86 5.37
N TYR A 12 -18.59 7.85 6.07
CA TYR A 12 -17.40 7.13 5.60
C TYR A 12 -17.66 6.41 4.27
N ALA A 13 -18.78 5.70 4.14
CA ALA A 13 -19.20 5.06 2.90
C ALA A 13 -19.41 6.09 1.78
N ALA A 14 -20.04 7.23 2.06
CA ALA A 14 -20.25 8.28 1.08
C ALA A 14 -18.93 8.89 0.57
N LEU A 15 -17.97 9.15 1.46
CA LEU A 15 -16.64 9.64 1.07
C LEU A 15 -15.87 8.60 0.23
N ALA A 16 -15.92 7.32 0.60
CA ALA A 16 -15.29 6.25 -0.17
C ALA A 16 -15.92 6.09 -1.55
N ARG A 17 -17.25 6.11 -1.63
CA ARG A 17 -18.02 6.08 -2.89
C ARG A 17 -17.69 7.27 -3.79
N GLN A 18 -17.57 8.48 -3.20
CA GLN A 18 -17.10 9.67 -3.92
C GLN A 18 -15.67 9.46 -4.45
N ALA A 19 -14.75 8.93 -3.63
CA ALA A 19 -13.38 8.69 -4.06
C ALA A 19 -13.31 7.69 -5.22
N VAL A 20 -14.13 6.63 -5.20
CA VAL A 20 -14.26 5.70 -6.32
C VAL A 20 -14.73 6.42 -7.59
N ALA A 21 -15.81 7.17 -7.50
CA ALA A 21 -16.36 7.87 -8.66
C ALA A 21 -15.38 8.90 -9.22
N GLU A 22 -14.65 9.65 -8.36
CA GLU A 22 -13.63 10.62 -8.79
C GLU A 22 -12.34 9.97 -9.32
N GLY A 23 -12.05 8.70 -8.96
CA GLY A 23 -10.89 7.93 -9.43
C GLY A 23 -11.19 7.08 -10.68
N CYS A 24 -12.44 6.86 -11.04
CA CYS A 24 -12.80 6.22 -12.30
C CYS A 24 -12.31 7.04 -13.49
N VAL A 25 -11.62 6.40 -14.45
CA VAL A 25 -11.02 7.09 -15.62
C VAL A 25 -11.73 6.69 -16.89
N LEU A 26 -12.42 7.62 -17.51
CA LEU A 26 -13.10 7.44 -18.80
C LEU A 26 -12.09 7.62 -19.93
N LEU A 27 -11.76 6.54 -20.66
CA LEU A 27 -10.77 6.56 -21.73
C LEU A 27 -11.38 6.79 -23.11
N LYS A 28 -12.61 6.34 -23.32
CA LYS A 28 -13.33 6.46 -24.58
C LYS A 28 -14.81 6.67 -24.31
N ASN A 29 -15.48 7.53 -25.08
CA ASN A 29 -16.93 7.77 -24.97
C ASN A 29 -17.49 8.36 -26.28
N ASP A 30 -17.56 7.52 -27.31
CA ASP A 30 -18.01 7.92 -28.65
C ASP A 30 -19.52 8.16 -28.64
N ASP A 31 -19.93 9.17 -29.34
CA ASP A 31 -21.34 9.58 -29.49
C ASP A 31 -22.13 9.70 -28.17
N LYS A 32 -21.42 10.03 -27.09
CA LYS A 32 -22.00 10.07 -25.74
C LYS A 32 -22.68 8.74 -25.38
N ALA A 33 -21.93 7.64 -25.57
CA ALA A 33 -22.38 6.29 -25.23
C ALA A 33 -22.72 6.16 -23.74
N LEU A 34 -21.95 6.82 -22.89
CA LEU A 34 -22.22 7.03 -21.48
C LEU A 34 -22.54 8.52 -21.24
N PRO A 35 -23.32 8.85 -20.20
CA PRO A 35 -23.94 7.94 -19.23
C PRO A 35 -25.10 7.13 -19.82
N ILE A 36 -25.47 6.04 -19.11
CA ILE A 36 -26.69 5.27 -19.36
C ILE A 36 -27.87 6.20 -19.14
N ARG A 37 -28.80 6.22 -20.09
CA ARG A 37 -29.91 7.20 -20.09
C ARG A 37 -31.10 6.68 -19.29
N LYS A 38 -31.85 7.59 -18.76
CA LYS A 38 -33.11 7.26 -18.09
C LYS A 38 -34.08 6.47 -18.98
N GLY A 39 -34.61 5.37 -18.45
CA GLY A 39 -35.51 4.46 -19.13
C GLY A 39 -34.81 3.37 -19.95
N GLU A 40 -33.49 3.41 -20.10
CA GLU A 40 -32.72 2.38 -20.81
C GLU A 40 -32.66 1.07 -20.04
N ARG A 41 -32.56 -0.02 -20.80
CA ARG A 41 -32.29 -1.37 -20.30
C ARG A 41 -30.86 -1.78 -20.61
N VAL A 42 -30.20 -2.33 -19.60
CA VAL A 42 -28.77 -2.70 -19.65
C VAL A 42 -28.60 -4.21 -19.65
N SER A 43 -27.82 -4.74 -20.56
CA SER A 43 -27.28 -6.10 -20.48
C SER A 43 -25.87 -6.07 -19.92
N VAL A 44 -25.64 -6.77 -18.81
CA VAL A 44 -24.33 -6.83 -18.16
C VAL A 44 -23.67 -8.16 -18.48
N PHE A 45 -22.47 -8.14 -19.07
CA PHE A 45 -21.63 -9.27 -19.40
C PHE A 45 -20.37 -9.31 -18.53
N GLY A 46 -19.81 -10.48 -18.38
CA GLY A 46 -18.63 -10.71 -17.54
C GLY A 46 -19.01 -11.18 -16.14
N ARG A 47 -18.39 -12.29 -15.69
CA ARG A 47 -18.68 -12.88 -14.38
C ARG A 47 -18.38 -11.95 -13.19
N ILE A 48 -17.47 -10.99 -13.38
CA ILE A 48 -17.06 -10.04 -12.34
C ILE A 48 -18.17 -9.04 -12.00
N GLN A 49 -19.29 -9.05 -12.72
CA GLN A 49 -20.51 -8.35 -12.31
C GLN A 49 -21.02 -8.80 -10.91
N PHE A 50 -20.73 -10.07 -10.51
CA PHE A 50 -21.14 -10.66 -9.24
C PHE A 50 -20.02 -10.63 -8.19
N ASP A 51 -18.79 -10.92 -8.63
CA ASP A 51 -17.62 -11.13 -7.80
C ASP A 51 -16.64 -9.96 -7.94
N TYR A 52 -17.06 -8.76 -7.53
CA TYR A 52 -16.28 -7.53 -7.66
C TYR A 52 -14.93 -7.62 -6.93
N TYR A 53 -13.83 -7.39 -7.64
CA TYR A 53 -12.52 -7.26 -7.05
C TYR A 53 -12.40 -5.94 -6.28
N LYS A 54 -12.61 -6.00 -4.96
CA LYS A 54 -12.54 -4.81 -4.09
C LYS A 54 -11.11 -4.31 -3.87
N SER A 55 -10.15 -5.23 -3.88
CA SER A 55 -8.73 -4.96 -3.61
C SER A 55 -7.88 -6.13 -4.10
N GLY A 56 -6.56 -5.96 -4.14
CA GLY A 56 -5.61 -7.05 -4.35
C GLY A 56 -5.52 -7.99 -3.15
N THR A 57 -4.83 -9.11 -3.34
CA THR A 57 -4.53 -10.10 -2.30
C THR A 57 -3.28 -9.69 -1.49
N GLY A 58 -3.06 -10.29 -0.33
CA GLY A 58 -1.93 -10.01 0.54
C GLY A 58 -2.22 -8.97 1.60
N SER A 59 -1.16 -8.48 2.25
CA SER A 59 -1.25 -7.54 3.37
C SER A 59 -1.92 -6.23 3.01
N GLY A 60 -1.74 -5.76 1.78
CA GLY A 60 -2.29 -4.50 1.29
C GLY A 60 -3.81 -4.48 1.08
N GLY A 61 -4.46 -5.65 0.92
CA GLY A 61 -5.87 -5.73 0.56
C GLY A 61 -6.75 -6.64 1.41
N ALA A 62 -6.17 -7.37 2.38
CA ALA A 62 -6.87 -8.39 3.18
C ALA A 62 -7.73 -7.79 4.32
N VAL A 63 -8.66 -6.91 4.00
CA VAL A 63 -9.58 -6.30 4.97
C VAL A 63 -10.86 -7.12 5.08
N ASN A 64 -11.28 -7.48 6.29
CA ASN A 64 -12.58 -8.07 6.56
C ASN A 64 -13.64 -6.97 6.50
N THR A 65 -14.56 -7.03 5.54
CA THR A 65 -15.56 -6.00 5.32
C THR A 65 -16.95 -6.46 5.73
N ARG A 66 -17.80 -5.51 6.11
CA ARG A 66 -19.22 -5.79 6.38
C ARG A 66 -19.97 -6.20 5.12
N TYR A 67 -19.63 -5.60 3.99
CA TYR A 67 -20.18 -5.88 2.67
C TYR A 67 -19.20 -5.37 1.59
N VAL A 68 -19.45 -5.78 0.38
CA VAL A 68 -18.81 -5.22 -0.82
C VAL A 68 -19.91 -4.96 -1.84
N THR A 69 -19.98 -3.74 -2.36
CA THR A 69 -20.92 -3.42 -3.44
C THR A 69 -20.39 -3.97 -4.76
N ASN A 70 -21.24 -4.58 -5.57
CA ASN A 70 -20.90 -4.96 -6.95
C ASN A 70 -21.64 -4.06 -7.95
N ILE A 71 -21.17 -4.04 -9.19
CA ILE A 71 -21.69 -3.12 -10.22
C ILE A 71 -23.12 -3.49 -10.62
N LEU A 72 -23.42 -4.78 -10.74
CA LEU A 72 -24.74 -5.27 -11.14
C LEU A 72 -25.84 -4.84 -10.15
N ASP A 73 -25.63 -5.12 -8.86
CA ASP A 73 -26.62 -4.79 -7.83
C ASP A 73 -26.78 -3.27 -7.70
N ALA A 74 -25.69 -2.50 -7.80
CA ALA A 74 -25.75 -1.05 -7.80
C ALA A 74 -26.53 -0.48 -9.01
N LEU A 75 -26.42 -1.09 -10.18
CA LEU A 75 -27.25 -0.72 -11.35
C LEU A 75 -28.72 -1.08 -11.14
N LYS A 76 -29.01 -2.21 -10.47
CA LYS A 76 -30.41 -2.64 -10.14
C LYS A 76 -31.06 -1.73 -9.11
N GLU A 77 -30.29 -1.13 -8.20
CA GLU A 77 -30.79 -0.15 -7.22
C GLU A 77 -31.18 1.17 -7.86
N ASN A 78 -30.65 1.49 -9.04
CA ASN A 78 -30.98 2.70 -9.76
C ASN A 78 -32.38 2.58 -10.42
N LYS A 79 -33.31 3.41 -9.94
CA LYS A 79 -34.74 3.37 -10.37
C LYS A 79 -34.97 3.94 -11.77
N ASP A 80 -34.00 4.61 -12.35
CA ASP A 80 -34.11 5.25 -13.66
C ASP A 80 -33.75 4.33 -14.82
N ILE A 81 -33.19 3.14 -14.56
CA ILE A 81 -32.77 2.15 -15.55
C ILE A 81 -33.30 0.76 -15.16
N SER A 82 -33.19 -0.20 -16.08
CA SER A 82 -33.48 -1.61 -15.79
C SER A 82 -32.37 -2.51 -16.30
N VAL A 83 -32.21 -3.67 -15.67
CA VAL A 83 -31.22 -4.67 -16.08
C VAL A 83 -31.89 -5.85 -16.79
N ASN A 84 -31.19 -6.48 -17.70
CA ASN A 84 -31.63 -7.70 -18.38
C ASN A 84 -31.51 -8.93 -17.45
N GLU A 85 -32.57 -9.22 -16.73
CA GLU A 85 -32.63 -10.30 -15.75
C GLU A 85 -32.47 -11.72 -16.36
N GLU A 86 -32.82 -11.91 -17.64
CA GLU A 86 -32.62 -13.20 -18.31
C GLU A 86 -31.13 -13.49 -18.57
N LEU A 87 -30.37 -12.48 -18.95
CA LEU A 87 -28.93 -12.62 -19.08
C LEU A 87 -28.27 -12.82 -17.70
N GLU A 88 -28.71 -12.06 -16.70
CA GLU A 88 -28.26 -12.28 -15.31
C GLU A 88 -28.50 -13.73 -14.87
N GLN A 89 -29.70 -14.27 -15.12
CA GLN A 89 -30.03 -15.64 -14.76
C GLN A 89 -29.15 -16.66 -15.50
N THR A 90 -28.84 -16.41 -16.78
CA THR A 90 -27.94 -17.26 -17.57
C THR A 90 -26.56 -17.35 -16.93
N TYR A 91 -26.00 -16.21 -16.49
CA TYR A 91 -24.73 -16.17 -15.76
C TYR A 91 -24.82 -16.90 -14.41
N ARG A 92 -25.90 -16.66 -13.62
CA ARG A 92 -26.11 -17.31 -12.31
C ARG A 92 -26.23 -18.82 -12.45
N ASP A 93 -26.84 -19.32 -13.52
CA ASP A 93 -26.96 -20.76 -13.76
C ASP A 93 -25.60 -21.36 -14.14
N TRP A 94 -24.82 -20.68 -14.96
CA TRP A 94 -23.47 -21.11 -15.32
C TRP A 94 -22.51 -21.11 -14.12
N LEU A 95 -22.59 -20.09 -13.24
CA LEU A 95 -21.74 -19.97 -12.05
C LEU A 95 -21.95 -21.09 -11.01
N LYS A 96 -23.06 -21.82 -11.05
CA LYS A 96 -23.26 -22.98 -10.16
C LYS A 96 -22.24 -24.10 -10.39
N ASP A 97 -21.82 -24.28 -11.64
CA ASP A 97 -20.84 -25.29 -12.04
C ASP A 97 -19.42 -24.68 -12.17
N HIS A 98 -19.29 -23.35 -12.12
CA HIS A 98 -18.05 -22.59 -12.26
C HIS A 98 -17.88 -21.58 -11.10
N PRO A 99 -17.71 -22.06 -9.85
CA PRO A 99 -17.59 -21.18 -8.69
C PRO A 99 -16.34 -20.29 -8.78
N PHE A 100 -16.33 -19.22 -7.99
CA PHE A 100 -15.16 -18.35 -7.88
C PHE A 100 -13.98 -19.12 -7.28
N GLU A 101 -12.84 -19.13 -7.97
CA GLU A 101 -11.62 -19.76 -7.51
C GLU A 101 -10.84 -18.81 -6.58
N LYS A 102 -10.78 -19.16 -5.29
CA LYS A 102 -10.10 -18.37 -4.25
C LYS A 102 -8.60 -18.69 -4.15
N GLY A 103 -8.14 -19.70 -4.90
CA GLY A 103 -6.81 -20.27 -4.74
C GLY A 103 -6.67 -21.13 -3.47
N MET A 104 -5.55 -21.82 -3.36
CA MET A 104 -5.28 -22.77 -2.27
C MET A 104 -4.31 -22.23 -1.22
N GLY A 105 -4.08 -20.93 -1.15
CA GLY A 105 -3.13 -20.34 -0.20
C GLY A 105 -2.85 -18.87 -0.44
N TRP A 106 -1.85 -18.37 0.27
CA TRP A 106 -1.36 -17.01 0.13
C TRP A 106 -0.89 -16.74 -1.31
N ALA A 107 -1.36 -15.65 -1.90
CA ALA A 107 -1.05 -15.21 -3.26
C ALA A 107 -1.40 -16.21 -4.39
N GLN A 108 -2.24 -17.22 -4.14
CA GLN A 108 -2.56 -18.26 -5.13
C GLN A 108 -3.89 -18.05 -5.86
N GLU A 109 -4.65 -17.02 -5.52
CA GLU A 109 -5.82 -16.63 -6.32
C GLU A 109 -5.38 -16.38 -7.78
N PRO A 110 -6.07 -16.95 -8.79
CA PRO A 110 -5.70 -16.72 -10.19
C PRO A 110 -5.88 -15.26 -10.57
N TRP A 111 -5.05 -14.75 -11.52
CA TRP A 111 -5.12 -13.35 -11.96
C TRP A 111 -6.50 -12.96 -12.49
N CYS A 112 -7.17 -13.88 -13.18
CA CYS A 112 -8.56 -13.76 -13.60
C CYS A 112 -9.32 -15.05 -13.29
N GLN A 113 -10.63 -14.96 -13.24
CA GLN A 113 -11.52 -16.12 -13.12
C GLN A 113 -11.86 -16.66 -14.54
N GLU A 114 -12.26 -17.94 -14.61
CA GLU A 114 -12.82 -18.50 -15.83
C GLU A 114 -14.05 -17.70 -16.28
N GLU A 115 -14.10 -17.22 -17.51
CA GLU A 115 -15.20 -16.43 -18.04
C GLU A 115 -16.21 -17.31 -18.78
N MET A 116 -17.50 -17.01 -18.65
CA MET A 116 -18.58 -17.69 -19.37
C MET A 116 -18.44 -17.49 -20.88
N PRO A 117 -18.44 -18.58 -21.69
CA PRO A 117 -18.43 -18.44 -23.15
C PRO A 117 -19.67 -17.69 -23.65
N VAL A 118 -19.47 -16.53 -24.28
CA VAL A 118 -20.54 -15.76 -24.89
C VAL A 118 -20.64 -16.14 -26.36
N THR A 119 -21.78 -16.76 -26.76
CA THR A 119 -22.05 -17.07 -28.14
C THR A 119 -22.67 -15.90 -28.88
N LYS A 120 -22.61 -15.92 -30.22
CA LYS A 120 -23.25 -14.91 -31.05
C LYS A 120 -24.75 -14.84 -30.78
N GLU A 121 -25.42 -16.00 -30.68
CA GLU A 121 -26.86 -16.09 -30.41
C GLU A 121 -27.23 -15.46 -29.05
N LEU A 122 -26.41 -15.67 -28.01
CA LEU A 122 -26.64 -15.06 -26.70
C LEU A 122 -26.50 -13.54 -26.76
N ALA A 123 -25.46 -13.04 -27.44
CA ALA A 123 -25.25 -11.60 -27.63
C ALA A 123 -26.38 -10.95 -28.43
N GLU A 124 -26.85 -11.56 -29.54
CA GLU A 124 -27.96 -11.09 -30.35
C GLU A 124 -29.31 -11.10 -29.55
N GLN A 125 -29.57 -12.13 -28.76
CA GLN A 125 -30.75 -12.21 -27.90
C GLN A 125 -30.74 -11.11 -26.83
N ALA A 126 -29.59 -10.84 -26.22
CA ALA A 126 -29.43 -9.77 -25.25
C ALA A 126 -29.59 -8.39 -25.91
N ALA A 127 -29.04 -8.19 -27.11
CA ALA A 127 -29.18 -6.93 -27.88
C ALA A 127 -30.61 -6.64 -28.31
N ALA A 128 -31.40 -7.68 -28.59
CA ALA A 128 -32.83 -7.52 -28.90
C ALA A 128 -33.66 -7.03 -27.69
N LYS A 129 -33.12 -7.11 -26.47
CA LYS A 129 -33.81 -6.80 -25.21
C LYS A 129 -33.25 -5.60 -24.46
N SER A 130 -32.14 -5.03 -24.91
CA SER A 130 -31.45 -3.96 -24.19
C SER A 130 -30.89 -2.89 -25.11
N ASP A 131 -30.78 -1.68 -24.56
CA ASP A 131 -30.33 -0.49 -25.29
C ASP A 131 -28.80 -0.35 -25.30
N ILE A 132 -28.14 -0.91 -24.29
CA ILE A 132 -26.68 -0.85 -24.09
C ILE A 132 -26.17 -2.14 -23.44
N ALA A 133 -24.97 -2.54 -23.83
CA ALA A 133 -24.20 -3.58 -23.13
C ALA A 133 -23.14 -2.94 -22.23
N VAL A 134 -22.99 -3.49 -21.02
CA VAL A 134 -21.87 -3.24 -20.11
C VAL A 134 -21.08 -4.53 -20.02
N VAL A 135 -19.79 -4.51 -20.40
CA VAL A 135 -18.88 -5.66 -20.31
C VAL A 135 -17.87 -5.39 -19.19
N ILE A 136 -17.76 -6.28 -18.23
CA ILE A 136 -16.86 -6.12 -17.08
C ILE A 136 -15.72 -7.13 -17.17
N ILE A 137 -14.50 -6.64 -17.29
CA ILE A 137 -13.27 -7.42 -17.27
C ILE A 137 -12.59 -7.22 -15.92
N GLY A 138 -12.23 -8.29 -15.25
CA GLY A 138 -11.60 -8.24 -13.92
C GLY A 138 -10.26 -8.90 -13.85
N ARG A 139 -9.39 -8.32 -13.03
CA ARG A 139 -8.11 -8.89 -12.60
C ARG A 139 -7.92 -8.64 -11.12
N THR A 140 -7.47 -9.68 -10.41
CA THR A 140 -6.90 -9.47 -9.08
C THR A 140 -5.55 -8.76 -9.19
N ALA A 141 -4.97 -8.44 -8.06
CA ALA A 141 -3.59 -7.98 -7.92
C ALA A 141 -3.05 -8.59 -6.63
N GLY A 142 -1.77 -8.48 -6.34
CA GLY A 142 -1.34 -9.05 -5.09
C GLY A 142 0.13 -9.05 -4.80
N GLU A 143 0.37 -9.32 -3.54
CA GLU A 143 1.65 -9.53 -2.91
C GLU A 143 2.19 -10.92 -3.25
N ASP A 144 3.51 -11.08 -3.29
CA ASP A 144 4.27 -12.31 -3.57
C ASP A 144 4.15 -12.87 -4.99
N LYS A 145 3.47 -12.20 -5.89
CA LYS A 145 3.45 -12.59 -7.30
C LYS A 145 3.34 -11.37 -8.20
N ASP A 146 4.02 -11.42 -9.34
CA ASP A 146 3.95 -10.41 -10.38
C ASP A 146 3.02 -10.82 -11.51
N ASN A 147 2.44 -9.84 -12.19
CA ASN A 147 1.78 -10.04 -13.47
C ASN A 147 2.80 -10.52 -14.52
N SER A 148 2.29 -11.08 -15.58
CA SER A 148 3.09 -11.51 -16.74
C SER A 148 2.42 -11.08 -18.05
N ALA A 149 3.19 -10.97 -19.11
CA ALA A 149 2.69 -10.72 -20.46
C ALA A 149 1.97 -11.95 -21.03
N ALA A 150 1.00 -12.50 -20.30
CA ALA A 150 0.25 -13.71 -20.62
C ALA A 150 -1.26 -13.47 -20.53
N GLU A 151 -2.03 -14.38 -21.16
CA GLU A 151 -3.48 -14.40 -21.10
C GLU A 151 -3.97 -14.51 -19.66
N GLY A 152 -5.01 -13.72 -19.32
CA GLY A 152 -5.61 -13.70 -18.00
C GLY A 152 -4.83 -12.90 -16.96
N SER A 153 -3.60 -12.47 -17.26
CA SER A 153 -2.83 -11.53 -16.46
C SER A 153 -2.83 -10.15 -17.15
N TYR A 154 -1.76 -9.77 -17.85
CA TYR A 154 -1.70 -8.51 -18.59
C TYR A 154 -2.55 -8.54 -19.87
N LEU A 155 -2.61 -9.68 -20.57
CA LEU A 155 -3.40 -9.84 -21.80
C LEU A 155 -4.79 -10.39 -21.48
N LEU A 156 -5.74 -10.14 -22.39
CA LEU A 156 -7.07 -10.77 -22.32
C LEU A 156 -6.99 -12.28 -22.58
N THR A 157 -7.92 -13.03 -22.00
CA THR A 157 -8.11 -14.45 -22.30
C THR A 157 -8.84 -14.64 -23.62
N ALA A 158 -8.76 -15.84 -24.18
CA ALA A 158 -9.52 -16.19 -25.38
C ALA A 158 -11.04 -16.02 -25.19
N ALA A 159 -11.57 -16.33 -23.99
CA ALA A 159 -12.98 -16.15 -23.66
C ALA A 159 -13.39 -14.67 -23.59
N GLU A 160 -12.55 -13.81 -23.02
CA GLU A 160 -12.78 -12.35 -23.00
C GLU A 160 -12.72 -11.75 -24.40
N HIS A 161 -11.78 -12.19 -25.26
CA HIS A 161 -11.75 -11.80 -26.67
C HIS A 161 -13.02 -12.21 -27.41
N GLN A 162 -13.48 -13.44 -27.20
CA GLN A 162 -14.73 -13.93 -27.79
C GLN A 162 -15.94 -13.12 -27.29
N MET A 163 -16.04 -12.85 -25.99
CA MET A 163 -17.09 -12.02 -25.40
C MET A 163 -17.12 -10.62 -26.02
N LEU A 164 -15.99 -9.94 -26.09
CA LEU A 164 -15.90 -8.60 -26.70
C LEU A 164 -16.31 -8.63 -28.18
N LYS A 165 -15.82 -9.60 -28.95
CA LYS A 165 -16.15 -9.77 -30.35
C LYS A 165 -17.65 -9.92 -30.58
N GLU A 166 -18.30 -10.83 -29.85
CA GLU A 166 -19.74 -11.10 -30.09
C GLU A 166 -20.61 -9.96 -29.54
N VAL A 167 -20.27 -9.38 -28.37
CA VAL A 167 -21.04 -8.28 -27.80
C VAL A 167 -20.90 -7.00 -28.63
N CYS A 168 -19.67 -6.61 -29.03
CA CYS A 168 -19.48 -5.44 -29.92
C CYS A 168 -20.07 -5.66 -31.33
N GLY A 169 -20.14 -6.91 -31.79
CA GLY A 169 -20.82 -7.24 -33.03
C GLY A 169 -22.34 -7.16 -32.99
N ALA A 170 -22.96 -7.40 -31.82
CA ALA A 170 -24.40 -7.42 -31.65
C ALA A 170 -25.01 -6.08 -31.20
N PHE A 171 -24.30 -5.33 -30.33
CA PHE A 171 -24.78 -4.07 -29.77
C PHE A 171 -24.20 -2.85 -30.50
N LYS A 172 -24.99 -1.80 -30.64
CA LYS A 172 -24.53 -0.51 -31.14
C LYS A 172 -23.76 0.31 -30.08
N ARG A 173 -24.08 0.09 -28.81
CA ARG A 173 -23.48 0.79 -27.67
C ARG A 173 -22.96 -0.26 -26.69
N VAL A 174 -21.65 -0.30 -26.55
CA VAL A 174 -20.96 -1.18 -25.61
C VAL A 174 -20.03 -0.32 -24.75
N ALA A 175 -20.16 -0.44 -23.45
CA ALA A 175 -19.25 0.14 -22.46
C ALA A 175 -18.45 -0.98 -21.82
N VAL A 176 -17.12 -0.92 -21.91
CA VAL A 176 -16.23 -1.89 -21.27
C VAL A 176 -15.64 -1.29 -20.01
N LEU A 177 -15.80 -1.99 -18.90
CA LEU A 177 -15.31 -1.62 -17.58
C LEU A 177 -14.14 -2.51 -17.20
N LEU A 178 -13.12 -1.90 -16.61
CA LEU A 178 -11.92 -2.58 -16.15
C LEU A 178 -11.84 -2.53 -14.61
N ASN A 179 -12.26 -3.61 -13.96
CA ASN A 179 -12.12 -3.81 -12.52
C ASN A 179 -10.80 -4.53 -12.23
N VAL A 180 -9.70 -3.78 -12.27
CA VAL A 180 -8.33 -4.27 -12.26
C VAL A 180 -7.47 -3.49 -11.28
N GLY A 181 -6.44 -4.12 -10.72
CA GLY A 181 -5.50 -3.45 -9.81
C GLY A 181 -4.36 -2.71 -10.52
N ASN A 182 -4.04 -3.11 -11.75
CA ASN A 182 -2.95 -2.58 -12.56
C ASN A 182 -3.47 -2.19 -13.94
N ILE A 183 -2.68 -1.43 -14.70
CA ILE A 183 -2.97 -1.29 -16.14
C ILE A 183 -2.74 -2.61 -16.86
N ILE A 184 -3.58 -2.89 -17.87
CA ILE A 184 -3.52 -4.10 -18.71
C ILE A 184 -3.38 -3.72 -20.17
N ASP A 185 -3.12 -4.69 -21.04
CA ASP A 185 -3.09 -4.48 -22.50
C ASP A 185 -4.40 -3.86 -22.99
N MET A 186 -4.28 -2.84 -23.83
CA MET A 186 -5.42 -2.09 -24.36
C MET A 186 -5.55 -2.16 -25.88
N LYS A 187 -4.79 -3.04 -26.57
CA LYS A 187 -4.86 -3.18 -28.06
C LYS A 187 -6.24 -3.59 -28.54
N TRP A 188 -6.98 -4.34 -27.75
CA TRP A 188 -8.34 -4.79 -28.01
C TRP A 188 -9.34 -3.65 -28.21
N VAL A 189 -9.07 -2.45 -27.64
CA VAL A 189 -9.94 -1.27 -27.83
C VAL A 189 -10.02 -0.89 -29.30
N LYS A 190 -8.92 -0.95 -30.03
CA LYS A 190 -8.88 -0.69 -31.48
C LYS A 190 -9.47 -1.85 -32.29
N GLU A 191 -9.32 -3.08 -31.79
CA GLU A 191 -9.77 -4.29 -32.49
C GLU A 191 -11.31 -4.43 -32.50
N TYR A 192 -11.94 -4.23 -31.31
CA TYR A 192 -13.38 -4.42 -31.13
C TYR A 192 -14.19 -3.11 -31.15
N ASP A 193 -13.53 -1.97 -31.06
CA ASP A 193 -14.08 -0.62 -31.12
C ASP A 193 -15.31 -0.40 -30.21
N PRO A 194 -15.28 -0.73 -28.91
CA PRO A 194 -16.38 -0.45 -28.03
C PRO A 194 -16.66 1.06 -27.96
N ALA A 195 -17.93 1.44 -27.76
CA ALA A 195 -18.34 2.85 -27.74
C ALA A 195 -17.82 3.62 -26.52
N ALA A 196 -17.61 2.93 -25.39
CA ALA A 196 -17.00 3.51 -24.19
C ALA A 196 -16.05 2.54 -23.49
N VAL A 197 -15.02 3.09 -22.82
CA VAL A 197 -14.06 2.34 -22.00
C VAL A 197 -13.82 3.10 -20.72
N LEU A 198 -13.99 2.43 -19.58
CA LEU A 198 -13.89 3.01 -18.24
C LEU A 198 -13.02 2.12 -17.34
N TYR A 199 -11.91 2.65 -16.83
CA TYR A 199 -11.21 2.05 -15.70
C TYR A 199 -11.97 2.36 -14.42
N VAL A 200 -12.39 1.33 -13.69
CA VAL A 200 -13.06 1.45 -12.39
C VAL A 200 -12.15 0.98 -11.25
N TRP A 201 -10.98 0.44 -11.59
CA TRP A 201 -9.95 -0.02 -10.67
C TRP A 201 -10.48 -1.01 -9.62
N GLN A 202 -9.92 -0.98 -8.42
CA GLN A 202 -10.37 -1.74 -7.24
C GLN A 202 -10.77 -0.75 -6.15
N GLY A 203 -12.05 -0.56 -6.00
CA GLY A 203 -12.65 0.57 -5.26
C GLY A 203 -12.97 0.29 -3.80
N GLY A 204 -12.45 -0.79 -3.21
CA GLY A 204 -12.79 -1.15 -1.84
C GLY A 204 -14.25 -1.56 -1.67
N GLN A 205 -14.78 -1.32 -0.47
CA GLN A 205 -16.13 -1.70 -0.08
C GLN A 205 -17.23 -1.05 -0.94
N GLU A 206 -17.04 0.20 -1.36
CA GLU A 206 -18.00 1.01 -2.14
C GLU A 206 -17.71 1.00 -3.66
N GLY A 207 -16.82 0.12 -4.12
CA GLY A 207 -16.31 0.13 -5.49
C GLY A 207 -17.38 -0.03 -6.56
N GLY A 208 -18.29 -1.00 -6.40
CA GLY A 208 -19.37 -1.22 -7.35
C GLY A 208 -20.36 -0.06 -7.41
N ALA A 209 -20.70 0.52 -6.24
CA ALA A 209 -21.62 1.66 -6.14
C ALA A 209 -21.03 2.94 -6.77
N GLY A 210 -19.75 3.25 -6.50
CA GLY A 210 -19.09 4.42 -7.09
C GLY A 210 -18.93 4.30 -8.61
N ALA A 211 -18.63 3.09 -9.12
CA ALA A 211 -18.58 2.82 -10.56
C ALA A 211 -19.96 2.98 -11.22
N ALA A 212 -21.03 2.52 -10.57
CA ALA A 212 -22.39 2.67 -11.06
C ALA A 212 -22.83 4.15 -11.10
N ASP A 213 -22.39 4.98 -10.16
CA ASP A 213 -22.63 6.43 -10.17
C ASP A 213 -22.08 7.10 -11.43
N VAL A 214 -20.89 6.68 -11.84
CA VAL A 214 -20.27 7.18 -13.09
C VAL A 214 -21.06 6.66 -14.29
N LEU A 215 -21.37 5.36 -14.35
CA LEU A 215 -22.12 4.78 -15.47
C LEU A 215 -23.48 5.43 -15.71
N THR A 216 -24.18 5.79 -14.63
CA THR A 216 -25.52 6.37 -14.70
C THR A 216 -25.52 7.90 -14.78
N GLY A 217 -24.37 8.55 -14.70
CA GLY A 217 -24.23 10.00 -14.72
C GLY A 217 -24.68 10.69 -13.44
N THR A 218 -24.87 9.94 -12.35
CA THR A 218 -25.03 10.49 -10.99
C THR A 218 -23.82 11.32 -10.62
N VAL A 219 -22.63 10.83 -10.98
CA VAL A 219 -21.36 11.56 -10.89
C VAL A 219 -20.73 11.64 -12.29
N THR A 220 -20.34 12.84 -12.68
CA THR A 220 -19.58 13.06 -13.93
C THR A 220 -18.14 12.59 -13.75
N PRO A 221 -17.59 11.73 -14.62
CA PRO A 221 -16.22 11.26 -14.52
C PRO A 221 -15.22 12.41 -14.58
N CYS A 222 -14.23 12.38 -13.70
CA CYS A 222 -13.21 13.40 -13.58
C CYS A 222 -11.84 12.83 -13.17
N GLY A 223 -11.72 11.50 -13.15
CA GLY A 223 -10.48 10.80 -12.90
C GLY A 223 -9.50 10.98 -14.06
N LYS A 224 -8.20 10.95 -13.73
CA LYS A 224 -7.10 11.06 -14.69
C LYS A 224 -6.13 9.91 -14.46
N LEU A 225 -5.58 9.33 -15.53
CA LEU A 225 -4.59 8.26 -15.42
C LEU A 225 -3.38 8.70 -14.60
N SER A 226 -3.04 7.90 -13.60
CA SER A 226 -1.80 8.03 -12.81
C SER A 226 -0.58 7.44 -13.52
N ASP A 227 -0.80 6.78 -14.66
CA ASP A 227 0.20 6.02 -15.41
C ASP A 227 0.00 6.17 -16.92
N THR A 228 1.11 6.08 -17.65
CA THR A 228 1.07 6.01 -19.12
C THR A 228 0.70 4.60 -19.56
N ILE A 229 -0.25 4.47 -20.47
CA ILE A 229 -0.58 3.19 -21.10
C ILE A 229 0.07 3.15 -22.49
N ALA A 230 1.04 2.26 -22.68
CA ALA A 230 1.73 2.06 -23.94
C ALA A 230 0.95 1.16 -24.90
N LEU A 231 1.37 1.13 -26.16
CA LEU A 231 0.80 0.26 -27.19
C LEU A 231 1.12 -1.21 -26.93
N ASP A 232 2.30 -1.50 -26.40
CA ASP A 232 2.74 -2.85 -26.08
C ASP A 232 3.56 -2.86 -24.80
N ILE A 233 3.55 -3.99 -24.09
CA ILE A 233 4.34 -4.16 -22.87
C ILE A 233 5.85 -4.03 -23.12
N SER A 234 6.30 -4.38 -24.31
CA SER A 234 7.71 -4.24 -24.71
C SER A 234 8.15 -2.79 -24.92
N ASP A 235 7.22 -1.85 -25.01
CA ASP A 235 7.53 -0.41 -25.14
C ASP A 235 7.99 0.21 -23.82
N TYR A 236 7.71 -0.44 -22.67
CA TYR A 236 8.20 0.02 -21.39
C TYR A 236 9.68 -0.35 -21.20
N PRO A 237 10.56 0.62 -20.91
CA PRO A 237 11.99 0.36 -20.77
C PRO A 237 12.32 -0.59 -19.61
N SER A 238 11.44 -0.68 -18.62
CA SER A 238 11.56 -1.56 -17.48
C SER A 238 11.27 -3.03 -17.77
N THR A 239 10.69 -3.36 -18.91
CA THR A 239 10.33 -4.75 -19.27
C THR A 239 11.59 -5.61 -19.46
N GLU A 240 12.68 -5.02 -19.98
CA GLU A 240 13.97 -5.70 -20.04
C GLU A 240 14.52 -5.91 -18.63
N GLY A 241 14.66 -7.16 -18.21
CA GLY A 241 15.18 -7.52 -16.90
C GLY A 241 14.16 -7.57 -15.77
N PHE A 242 12.88 -7.27 -16.03
CA PHE A 242 11.82 -7.55 -15.07
C PHE A 242 11.65 -9.08 -14.90
N GLY A 243 11.54 -9.54 -13.64
CA GLY A 243 11.44 -10.97 -13.33
C GLY A 243 12.81 -11.66 -13.15
N ASP A 244 13.94 -10.94 -13.14
CA ASP A 244 15.23 -11.53 -12.77
C ASP A 244 15.18 -11.97 -11.29
N PRO A 245 15.58 -13.22 -10.98
CA PRO A 245 15.46 -13.77 -9.63
C PRO A 245 16.52 -13.29 -8.65
N THR A 246 17.55 -12.59 -9.11
CA THR A 246 18.72 -12.21 -8.28
C THR A 246 19.02 -10.73 -8.28
N ARG A 247 18.82 -10.07 -9.42
CA ARG A 247 19.20 -8.68 -9.58
C ARG A 247 18.38 -7.98 -10.66
N VAL A 248 17.78 -6.87 -10.30
CA VAL A 248 17.05 -6.02 -11.24
C VAL A 248 17.82 -4.73 -11.48
N ILE A 249 18.29 -4.51 -12.70
CA ILE A 249 19.04 -3.30 -13.08
C ILE A 249 18.08 -2.29 -13.70
N TYR A 250 18.02 -1.08 -13.12
CA TYR A 250 17.16 0.02 -13.55
C TYR A 250 17.90 0.87 -14.58
N LYS A 251 18.11 0.28 -15.77
CA LYS A 251 18.88 0.92 -16.85
C LYS A 251 18.23 2.20 -17.38
N GLU A 252 16.93 2.30 -17.28
CA GLU A 252 16.15 3.45 -17.71
C GLU A 252 16.43 4.71 -16.90
N ASP A 253 17.09 4.59 -15.75
CA ASP A 253 17.51 5.70 -14.88
C ASP A 253 16.31 6.58 -14.49
N ILE A 254 16.35 7.89 -14.75
CA ILE A 254 15.26 8.82 -14.44
C ILE A 254 14.06 8.74 -15.40
N TYR A 255 14.18 7.95 -16.46
CA TYR A 255 13.17 7.88 -17.54
C TYR A 255 12.15 6.77 -17.26
N VAL A 256 11.28 7.00 -16.27
CA VAL A 256 10.19 6.11 -15.88
C VAL A 256 8.85 6.70 -16.34
N GLY A 257 7.95 5.85 -16.86
CA GLY A 257 6.62 6.24 -17.27
C GLY A 257 6.63 7.36 -18.32
N TYR A 258 5.78 8.37 -18.16
CA TYR A 258 5.70 9.48 -19.13
C TYR A 258 7.03 10.22 -19.31
N ARG A 259 7.94 10.19 -18.32
CA ARG A 259 9.29 10.78 -18.49
C ARG A 259 10.06 10.11 -19.62
N TYR A 260 9.93 8.80 -19.75
CA TYR A 260 10.48 8.05 -20.89
C TYR A 260 9.70 8.34 -22.16
N PHE A 261 8.40 8.13 -22.13
CA PHE A 261 7.57 8.18 -23.33
C PHE A 261 7.56 9.57 -23.97
N GLU A 262 7.41 10.64 -23.19
CA GLU A 262 7.41 12.02 -23.73
C GLU A 262 8.79 12.49 -24.18
N THR A 263 9.85 11.82 -23.75
CA THR A 263 11.21 12.15 -24.19
C THR A 263 11.63 11.40 -25.45
N PHE A 264 11.36 10.07 -25.49
CA PHE A 264 11.95 9.19 -26.49
C PHE A 264 10.94 8.42 -27.35
N ALA A 265 9.74 8.15 -26.86
CA ALA A 265 8.85 7.14 -27.43
C ALA A 265 7.38 7.59 -27.49
N LYS A 266 7.14 8.84 -27.92
CA LYS A 266 5.77 9.42 -27.96
C LYS A 266 4.80 8.58 -28.79
N ASP A 267 5.26 7.97 -29.88
CA ASP A 267 4.42 7.21 -30.78
C ASP A 267 4.01 5.83 -30.23
N CYS A 268 4.67 5.39 -29.16
CA CYS A 268 4.34 4.14 -28.46
C CYS A 268 3.24 4.30 -27.39
N VAL A 269 2.67 5.48 -27.22
CA VAL A 269 1.67 5.75 -26.17
C VAL A 269 0.26 5.67 -26.71
N LEU A 270 -0.56 4.84 -26.10
CA LEU A 270 -1.99 4.74 -26.36
C LEU A 270 -2.78 5.77 -25.54
N TYR A 271 -2.53 5.85 -24.24
CA TYR A 271 -3.13 6.86 -23.35
C TYR A 271 -2.04 7.51 -22.49
N PRO A 272 -1.87 8.83 -22.56
CA PRO A 272 -0.80 9.51 -21.83
C PRO A 272 -1.15 9.72 -20.36
N PHE A 273 -0.13 9.92 -19.51
CA PHE A 273 -0.28 10.33 -18.11
C PHE A 273 -1.20 11.56 -17.97
N GLY A 274 -2.13 11.49 -17.03
CA GLY A 274 -3.14 12.52 -16.78
C GLY A 274 -4.35 12.48 -17.74
N TYR A 275 -4.40 11.54 -18.69
CA TYR A 275 -5.55 11.42 -19.59
C TYR A 275 -6.80 10.94 -18.86
N GLY A 276 -7.95 11.50 -19.24
CA GLY A 276 -9.25 11.10 -18.78
C GLY A 276 -10.32 12.06 -19.31
N LEU A 277 -11.39 11.49 -19.85
CA LEU A 277 -12.54 12.21 -20.41
C LEU A 277 -13.57 12.56 -19.32
N SER A 278 -14.53 13.41 -19.68
CA SER A 278 -15.65 13.79 -18.83
C SER A 278 -16.95 13.78 -19.65
N TYR A 279 -18.11 13.81 -18.98
CA TYR A 279 -19.40 14.03 -19.64
C TYR A 279 -19.66 15.50 -19.95
N THR A 280 -18.87 16.41 -19.39
CA THR A 280 -18.90 17.85 -19.66
C THR A 280 -17.56 18.31 -20.27
N THR A 281 -17.49 19.59 -20.62
CA THR A 281 -16.27 20.19 -21.19
C THR A 281 -15.81 21.37 -20.36
N PHE A 282 -14.51 21.58 -20.33
CA PHE A 282 -13.91 22.70 -19.57
C PHE A 282 -12.95 23.50 -20.44
N THR A 283 -12.93 24.81 -20.19
CA THR A 283 -11.81 25.67 -20.64
C THR A 283 -10.92 26.00 -19.47
N ARG A 284 -9.63 26.12 -19.74
CA ARG A 284 -8.59 26.48 -18.76
C ARG A 284 -7.87 27.73 -19.29
N THR A 285 -7.94 28.81 -18.52
CA THR A 285 -7.30 30.08 -18.86
C THR A 285 -6.28 30.42 -17.80
N VAL A 286 -5.04 30.56 -18.20
CA VAL A 286 -3.99 31.07 -17.30
C VAL A 286 -4.17 32.57 -17.17
N GLU A 287 -4.56 33.04 -16.00
CA GLU A 287 -4.82 34.45 -15.71
C GLU A 287 -3.54 35.21 -15.36
N SER A 288 -2.65 34.53 -14.62
CA SER A 288 -1.33 35.06 -14.31
C SER A 288 -0.28 33.97 -14.19
N PHE A 289 0.94 34.36 -14.53
CA PHE A 289 2.16 33.59 -14.31
C PHE A 289 3.17 34.52 -13.63
N ASP A 290 3.53 34.19 -12.41
CA ASP A 290 4.44 34.98 -11.58
C ASP A 290 5.64 34.12 -11.18
N PHE A 291 6.84 34.71 -11.25
CA PHE A 291 8.07 34.10 -10.75
C PHE A 291 8.83 35.12 -9.92
N ASP A 292 9.01 34.84 -8.63
CA ASP A 292 9.66 35.72 -7.67
C ASP A 292 11.17 35.50 -7.51
N GLY A 293 11.73 34.55 -8.25
CA GLY A 293 13.14 34.15 -8.16
C GLY A 293 13.33 32.80 -7.47
N GLU A 294 12.37 32.33 -6.68
CA GLU A 294 12.40 31.05 -5.95
C GLU A 294 11.18 30.18 -6.24
N THR A 295 10.04 30.80 -6.49
CA THR A 295 8.74 30.11 -6.60
C THR A 295 8.01 30.59 -7.85
N VAL A 296 7.44 29.64 -8.56
CA VAL A 296 6.47 29.91 -9.63
C VAL A 296 5.07 29.79 -9.05
N THR A 297 4.22 30.77 -9.36
CA THR A 297 2.80 30.79 -9.02
C THR A 297 1.98 31.06 -10.27
N GLU A 298 1.08 30.14 -10.61
CA GLU A 298 0.09 30.32 -11.67
C GLU A 298 -1.31 30.42 -11.10
N LYS A 299 -2.12 31.35 -11.65
CA LYS A 299 -3.58 31.33 -11.43
C LYS A 299 -4.26 30.87 -12.69
N VAL A 300 -5.05 29.81 -12.57
CA VAL A 300 -5.74 29.17 -13.69
C VAL A 300 -7.23 29.16 -13.43
N THR A 301 -7.98 29.88 -14.26
CA THR A 301 -9.44 29.83 -14.21
C THR A 301 -9.95 28.67 -15.04
N VAL A 302 -10.64 27.76 -14.38
CA VAL A 302 -11.34 26.63 -15.00
C VAL A 302 -12.81 26.98 -15.10
N LYS A 303 -13.39 26.90 -16.29
CA LYS A 303 -14.82 27.10 -16.55
C LYS A 303 -15.45 25.87 -17.10
N ASN A 304 -16.57 25.43 -16.53
CA ASN A 304 -17.41 24.40 -17.12
C ASN A 304 -18.16 25.00 -18.31
N THR A 305 -17.87 24.53 -19.52
CA THR A 305 -18.45 25.01 -20.79
C THR A 305 -19.45 24.02 -21.38
N GLY A 306 -19.67 22.88 -20.72
CA GLY A 306 -20.65 21.89 -21.15
C GLY A 306 -21.99 22.01 -20.44
N ASP A 307 -22.79 20.94 -20.56
CA ASP A 307 -24.20 20.94 -20.18
C ASP A 307 -24.50 20.30 -18.82
N VAL A 308 -23.51 19.62 -18.21
CA VAL A 308 -23.66 18.96 -16.92
C VAL A 308 -22.56 19.42 -15.95
N GLN A 309 -22.87 19.32 -14.65
CA GLN A 309 -21.88 19.64 -13.60
C GLN A 309 -20.70 18.68 -13.66
N GLY A 310 -19.54 19.12 -13.18
CA GLY A 310 -18.35 18.26 -13.10
C GLY A 310 -17.18 18.94 -12.42
N LYS A 311 -16.14 18.15 -12.16
CA LYS A 311 -14.84 18.60 -11.64
C LYS A 311 -13.78 18.46 -12.71
N GLU A 312 -12.73 19.26 -12.62
CA GLU A 312 -11.60 19.18 -13.53
C GLU A 312 -10.26 19.25 -12.80
N VAL A 313 -9.28 18.53 -13.34
CA VAL A 313 -7.88 18.56 -12.87
C VAL A 313 -7.07 19.51 -13.74
N VAL A 314 -6.27 20.35 -13.10
CA VAL A 314 -5.23 21.15 -13.73
C VAL A 314 -3.86 20.61 -13.31
N THR A 315 -3.02 20.30 -14.29
CA THR A 315 -1.64 19.85 -14.08
C THR A 315 -0.67 20.84 -14.67
N VAL A 316 0.44 21.07 -13.98
CA VAL A 316 1.56 21.91 -14.42
C VAL A 316 2.78 21.05 -14.64
N PHE A 317 3.31 21.05 -15.84
CA PHE A 317 4.54 20.36 -16.21
C PHE A 317 5.63 21.37 -16.54
N VAL A 318 6.87 21.00 -16.23
CA VAL A 318 8.04 21.81 -16.57
C VAL A 318 8.94 21.04 -17.53
N GLU A 319 9.40 21.74 -18.56
CA GLU A 319 10.51 21.36 -19.42
C GLU A 319 11.74 22.15 -18.97
N ALA A 320 12.65 21.48 -18.32
CA ALA A 320 13.92 22.05 -17.90
C ALA A 320 14.94 22.04 -19.07
N PRO A 321 15.92 22.95 -19.08
CA PRO A 321 17.00 22.90 -20.06
C PRO A 321 17.74 21.55 -19.94
N GLN A 322 18.10 20.96 -21.08
CA GLN A 322 18.79 19.68 -21.10
C GLN A 322 20.15 19.73 -20.38
N GLY A 323 20.87 20.82 -20.54
CA GLY A 323 22.13 21.07 -19.86
C GLY A 323 23.15 19.95 -20.05
N LYS A 324 23.99 19.72 -19.04
CA LYS A 324 24.99 18.65 -19.02
C LYS A 324 24.44 17.33 -18.45
N LEU A 325 23.41 17.42 -17.61
CA LEU A 325 22.85 16.24 -16.92
C LEU A 325 21.82 15.50 -17.78
N GLY A 326 21.24 16.14 -18.80
CA GLY A 326 20.07 15.61 -19.51
C GLY A 326 18.83 15.52 -18.61
N LYS A 327 17.66 15.79 -19.18
CA LYS A 327 16.38 15.81 -18.45
C LYS A 327 15.30 15.06 -19.22
N ALA A 328 14.26 14.66 -18.52
CA ALA A 328 13.01 14.29 -19.15
C ALA A 328 12.38 15.53 -19.84
N ALA A 329 11.70 15.31 -20.97
CA ALA A 329 11.03 16.38 -21.71
C ALA A 329 9.90 17.05 -20.90
N ARG A 330 9.34 16.35 -19.94
CA ARG A 330 8.29 16.83 -19.03
C ARG A 330 8.47 16.25 -17.65
N SER A 331 8.27 17.09 -16.61
CA SER A 331 8.16 16.66 -15.22
C SER A 331 6.99 17.39 -14.57
N LEU A 332 6.11 16.65 -13.88
CA LEU A 332 5.02 17.24 -13.11
C LEU A 332 5.59 18.11 -11.98
N ALA A 333 5.13 19.36 -11.88
CA ALA A 333 5.58 20.34 -10.89
C ALA A 333 4.46 20.71 -9.89
N ALA A 334 3.22 20.74 -10.33
CA ALA A 334 2.05 20.97 -9.49
C ALA A 334 0.79 20.40 -10.13
N PHE A 335 -0.23 20.17 -9.30
CA PHE A 335 -1.59 19.84 -9.74
C PHE A 335 -2.62 20.37 -8.76
N ALA A 336 -3.84 20.57 -9.22
CA ALA A 336 -4.99 20.89 -8.38
C ALA A 336 -6.28 20.43 -9.06
N LYS A 337 -7.32 20.21 -8.26
CA LYS A 337 -8.65 19.81 -8.74
C LYS A 337 -9.69 20.83 -8.29
N THR A 338 -10.65 21.18 -9.17
CA THR A 338 -11.74 22.08 -8.82
C THR A 338 -12.74 21.43 -7.88
N GLU A 339 -13.51 22.23 -7.19
CA GLU A 339 -14.81 21.79 -6.66
C GLU A 339 -15.78 21.49 -7.82
N THR A 340 -16.98 21.02 -7.50
CA THR A 340 -17.98 20.73 -8.55
C THR A 340 -18.50 22.02 -9.17
N LEU A 341 -18.24 22.22 -10.47
CA LEU A 341 -18.69 23.37 -11.24
C LEU A 341 -20.00 23.08 -11.99
N GLN A 342 -21.01 23.89 -11.79
CA GLN A 342 -22.23 23.85 -12.59
C GLN A 342 -21.96 24.34 -14.04
N PRO A 343 -22.81 24.02 -15.02
CA PRO A 343 -22.73 24.58 -16.37
C PRO A 343 -22.59 26.11 -16.36
N GLY A 344 -21.50 26.61 -16.97
CA GLY A 344 -21.17 28.02 -17.02
C GLY A 344 -20.40 28.57 -15.80
N GLU A 345 -20.31 27.84 -14.71
CA GLU A 345 -19.58 28.23 -13.51
C GLU A 345 -18.07 28.14 -13.72
N SER A 346 -17.33 28.92 -12.95
CA SER A 346 -15.85 28.98 -12.99
C SER A 346 -15.25 29.01 -11.59
N GLU A 347 -14.06 28.44 -11.48
CA GLU A 347 -13.21 28.49 -10.28
C GLU A 347 -11.79 28.88 -10.70
N THR A 348 -11.11 29.67 -9.89
CA THR A 348 -9.68 30.01 -10.11
C THR A 348 -8.84 29.24 -9.13
N LEU A 349 -8.03 28.34 -9.66
CA LEU A 349 -7.04 27.56 -8.91
C LEU A 349 -5.71 28.32 -8.86
N THR A 350 -5.03 28.23 -7.72
CA THR A 350 -3.66 28.73 -7.57
C THR A 350 -2.73 27.53 -7.46
N LEU A 351 -1.81 27.40 -8.43
CA LEU A 351 -0.82 26.34 -8.48
C LEU A 351 0.55 26.95 -8.20
N THR A 352 1.23 26.42 -7.21
CA THR A 352 2.51 26.97 -6.74
C THR A 352 3.54 25.86 -6.58
N PHE A 353 4.77 26.12 -7.04
CA PHE A 353 5.88 25.19 -6.81
C PHE A 353 7.22 25.94 -6.68
N PRO A 354 8.10 25.55 -5.73
CA PRO A 354 9.46 26.09 -5.64
C PRO A 354 10.32 25.51 -6.77
N ILE A 355 11.10 26.37 -7.44
CA ILE A 355 11.99 25.93 -8.53
C ILE A 355 13.07 24.97 -8.06
N ALA A 356 13.45 24.99 -6.79
CA ALA A 356 14.37 24.04 -6.19
C ALA A 356 13.93 22.57 -6.37
N ASN A 357 12.63 22.32 -6.51
CA ASN A 357 12.09 20.98 -6.78
C ASN A 357 12.40 20.47 -8.20
N LEU A 358 12.85 21.33 -9.11
CA LEU A 358 13.23 21.02 -10.49
C LEU A 358 14.73 20.70 -10.62
N ALA A 359 15.49 20.86 -9.54
CA ALA A 359 16.92 20.57 -9.55
C ALA A 359 17.18 19.08 -9.78
N SER A 360 18.20 18.78 -10.58
CA SER A 360 18.67 17.41 -10.81
C SER A 360 19.90 17.10 -9.98
N TYR A 361 20.03 15.86 -9.57
CA TYR A 361 21.16 15.40 -8.77
C TYR A 361 22.36 15.06 -9.65
N ASP A 362 23.50 15.70 -9.42
CA ASP A 362 24.76 15.45 -10.13
C ASP A 362 25.60 14.41 -9.38
N ASP A 363 25.39 13.13 -9.68
CA ASP A 363 26.19 12.03 -9.16
C ASP A 363 27.55 11.87 -9.85
N SER A 364 27.70 12.45 -11.05
CA SER A 364 28.89 12.33 -11.90
C SER A 364 29.92 13.43 -11.69
N GLY A 365 29.46 14.63 -11.28
CA GLY A 365 30.30 15.84 -11.22
C GLY A 365 30.40 16.60 -12.54
N VAL A 366 29.58 16.26 -13.55
CA VAL A 366 29.64 16.86 -14.90
C VAL A 366 29.30 18.34 -14.89
N THR A 367 28.50 18.82 -13.93
CA THR A 367 28.21 20.26 -13.76
C THR A 367 29.34 21.00 -13.06
N GLY A 368 30.26 20.30 -12.39
CA GLY A 368 31.22 20.84 -11.45
C GLY A 368 30.75 20.86 -9.99
N HIS A 369 29.52 20.43 -9.72
CA HIS A 369 28.89 20.42 -8.39
C HIS A 369 28.50 18.98 -8.00
N ARG A 370 29.51 18.12 -7.89
CA ARG A 370 29.28 16.69 -7.60
C ARG A 370 28.57 16.50 -6.26
N PHE A 371 27.63 15.58 -6.26
CA PHE A 371 26.75 15.22 -5.12
C PHE A 371 25.85 16.37 -4.65
N CYS A 372 25.49 17.27 -5.56
CA CYS A 372 24.56 18.35 -5.31
C CYS A 372 23.31 18.22 -6.18
N TYR A 373 22.21 18.79 -5.70
CA TYR A 373 21.08 19.11 -6.56
C TYR A 373 21.35 20.45 -7.23
N VAL A 374 21.28 20.46 -8.55
CA VAL A 374 21.66 21.62 -9.39
C VAL A 374 20.50 22.01 -10.28
N LEU A 375 20.10 23.28 -10.23
CA LEU A 375 19.35 23.93 -11.29
C LEU A 375 20.34 24.38 -12.34
N GLU A 376 20.38 23.73 -13.49
CA GLU A 376 21.25 24.17 -14.59
C GLU A 376 20.71 25.43 -15.23
N SER A 377 21.61 26.30 -15.65
CA SER A 377 21.27 27.59 -16.30
C SER A 377 20.54 27.37 -17.62
N GLY A 378 19.56 28.24 -17.89
CA GLY A 378 18.76 28.22 -19.10
C GLY A 378 17.28 28.50 -18.86
N ALA A 379 16.50 28.38 -19.91
CA ALA A 379 15.06 28.63 -19.90
C ALA A 379 14.32 27.37 -19.39
N TYR A 380 13.42 27.56 -18.47
CA TYR A 380 12.47 26.59 -17.96
C TYR A 380 11.10 26.94 -18.49
N ASN A 381 10.54 26.06 -19.34
CA ASN A 381 9.24 26.25 -19.94
C ASN A 381 8.17 25.57 -19.10
N VAL A 382 7.11 26.28 -18.77
CA VAL A 382 6.00 25.80 -17.96
C VAL A 382 4.78 25.54 -18.86
N TYR A 383 4.19 24.37 -18.69
CA TYR A 383 3.06 23.91 -19.49
C TYR A 383 1.90 23.54 -18.58
N THR A 384 0.72 24.11 -18.85
CA THR A 384 -0.48 23.91 -18.01
C THR A 384 -1.62 23.31 -18.83
N GLY A 385 -2.26 22.28 -18.25
CA GLY A 385 -3.36 21.56 -18.94
C GLY A 385 -4.00 20.49 -18.10
N GLY A 386 -4.73 19.59 -18.75
CA GLY A 386 -5.41 18.45 -18.08
C GLY A 386 -4.61 17.12 -18.14
N CYS A 387 -3.59 17.05 -18.98
CA CYS A 387 -2.73 15.87 -19.12
C CYS A 387 -1.37 16.28 -19.70
N VAL A 388 -0.40 15.43 -19.66
CA VAL A 388 0.98 15.74 -20.13
C VAL A 388 1.04 16.19 -21.58
N ARG A 389 0.19 15.64 -22.47
CA ARG A 389 0.07 16.02 -23.88
C ARG A 389 -0.91 17.15 -24.16
N CYS A 390 -1.89 17.33 -23.28
CA CYS A 390 -2.89 18.39 -23.41
C CYS A 390 -2.36 19.73 -22.90
N ALA A 391 -1.27 19.73 -22.13
CA ALA A 391 -0.67 20.92 -21.54
C ALA A 391 -0.04 21.81 -22.60
N LYS A 392 -0.32 23.12 -22.50
CA LYS A 392 0.17 24.17 -23.40
C LYS A 392 1.13 25.07 -22.66
N LEU A 393 2.07 25.69 -23.38
CA LEU A 393 2.99 26.66 -22.80
C LEU A 393 2.19 27.77 -22.12
N SER A 394 2.37 27.94 -20.81
CA SER A 394 1.71 28.94 -19.98
C SER A 394 2.65 30.06 -19.55
N GLY A 395 3.94 29.76 -19.43
CA GLY A 395 4.96 30.71 -19.05
C GLY A 395 6.37 30.15 -19.17
N SER A 396 7.35 30.95 -18.86
CA SER A 396 8.74 30.56 -18.75
C SER A 396 9.50 31.43 -17.75
N PHE A 397 10.53 30.86 -17.17
CA PHE A 397 11.48 31.61 -16.36
C PHE A 397 12.91 31.21 -16.72
N GLU A 398 13.88 32.04 -16.35
CA GLU A 398 15.28 31.80 -16.66
C GLU A 398 16.11 31.66 -15.39
N VAL A 399 16.89 30.60 -15.31
CA VAL A 399 17.97 30.42 -14.33
C VAL A 399 19.26 30.92 -15.01
N LYS A 400 19.85 31.97 -14.47
CA LYS A 400 20.97 32.69 -15.15
C LYS A 400 22.29 31.93 -15.07
N GLU A 401 22.51 31.19 -13.98
CA GLU A 401 23.73 30.42 -13.71
C GLU A 401 23.40 29.12 -12.99
N ASP A 402 24.25 28.12 -13.14
CA ASP A 402 24.09 26.85 -12.44
C ASP A 402 24.01 27.11 -10.94
N THR A 403 22.89 26.71 -10.32
CA THR A 403 22.57 27.03 -8.94
C THR A 403 22.44 25.78 -8.11
N VAL A 404 23.27 25.60 -7.09
CA VAL A 404 23.16 24.52 -6.12
C VAL A 404 22.01 24.81 -5.17
N THR A 405 20.99 23.94 -5.16
CA THR A 405 19.85 24.05 -4.25
C THR A 405 20.04 23.23 -2.97
N ARG A 406 20.81 22.15 -3.05
CA ARG A 406 21.13 21.30 -1.90
C ARG A 406 22.45 20.58 -2.14
N THR A 407 23.34 20.64 -1.15
CA THR A 407 24.57 19.84 -1.09
C THR A 407 24.32 18.57 -0.29
N CYS A 408 24.68 17.44 -0.85
CA CYS A 408 24.58 16.12 -0.23
C CYS A 408 25.96 15.47 -0.13
N VAL A 409 25.99 14.26 0.35
CA VAL A 409 27.15 13.35 0.23
C VAL A 409 26.78 12.18 -0.68
N GLN A 410 27.77 11.53 -1.29
CA GLN A 410 27.47 10.31 -2.05
C GLN A 410 26.87 9.26 -1.10
N ALA A 411 25.72 8.71 -1.44
CA ALA A 411 25.00 7.73 -0.62
C ALA A 411 24.24 6.71 -1.49
N CYS A 412 24.30 5.46 -1.14
CA CYS A 412 23.66 4.36 -1.90
C CYS A 412 24.12 4.24 -3.37
N ALA A 413 25.25 4.77 -3.76
CA ALA A 413 25.76 4.59 -5.11
C ALA A 413 26.05 3.12 -5.41
N PRO A 414 25.85 2.64 -6.65
CA PRO A 414 26.04 1.23 -7.01
C PRO A 414 27.51 0.80 -6.94
N VAL A 415 27.72 -0.47 -6.58
CA VAL A 415 29.01 -1.17 -6.73
C VAL A 415 29.03 -2.06 -7.97
N THR A 416 27.85 -2.46 -8.43
CA THR A 416 27.66 -3.20 -9.68
C THR A 416 27.79 -2.25 -10.86
N LYS A 417 28.66 -2.58 -11.82
CA LYS A 417 28.84 -1.79 -13.05
C LYS A 417 27.69 -2.06 -14.02
N PHE A 418 27.07 -1.00 -14.51
CA PHE A 418 26.09 -1.04 -15.58
C PHE A 418 26.08 0.30 -16.32
N ASP A 419 25.51 0.28 -17.51
CA ASP A 419 25.29 1.49 -18.30
C ASP A 419 23.85 1.96 -18.09
N ARG A 420 23.69 3.25 -17.73
CA ARG A 420 22.41 3.92 -17.55
C ARG A 420 21.98 4.69 -18.79
N MET A 421 20.70 4.79 -19.02
CA MET A 421 20.12 5.59 -20.08
C MET A 421 20.31 7.08 -19.81
N VAL A 422 20.71 7.81 -20.83
CA VAL A 422 20.83 9.28 -20.81
C VAL A 422 20.20 9.88 -22.05
N ASN A 423 19.75 11.13 -21.95
CA ASN A 423 19.26 11.89 -23.09
C ASN A 423 20.42 12.59 -23.80
N HIS A 424 20.67 12.20 -25.04
CA HIS A 424 21.62 12.89 -25.91
C HIS A 424 20.87 13.46 -27.10
N ASN A 425 20.53 14.77 -27.03
CA ASN A 425 19.78 15.48 -28.09
C ASN A 425 18.46 14.78 -28.47
N ASN A 426 17.65 14.40 -27.48
CA ASN A 426 16.39 13.65 -27.62
C ASN A 426 16.55 12.26 -28.24
N THR A 427 17.74 11.68 -28.13
CA THR A 427 18.04 10.32 -28.53
C THR A 427 18.56 9.55 -27.33
N ILE A 428 18.14 8.27 -27.23
CA ILE A 428 18.64 7.39 -26.17
C ILE A 428 20.13 7.13 -26.42
N ALA A 429 20.92 7.38 -25.40
CA ALA A 429 22.30 6.96 -25.29
C ALA A 429 22.52 6.26 -23.94
N PHE A 430 23.66 5.61 -23.78
CA PHE A 430 24.03 4.93 -22.55
C PHE A 430 25.41 5.39 -22.09
N GLU A 431 25.58 5.55 -20.79
CA GLU A 431 26.84 5.86 -20.15
C GLU A 431 27.06 5.03 -18.88
N PRO A 432 28.30 4.76 -18.49
CA PRO A 432 28.56 4.05 -17.23
C PRO A 432 27.96 4.81 -16.04
N ALA A 433 27.18 4.12 -15.20
CA ALA A 433 26.67 4.69 -13.96
C ALA A 433 27.82 4.95 -12.98
N PRO A 434 27.86 6.15 -12.30
CA PRO A 434 28.87 6.44 -11.30
C PRO A 434 28.86 5.41 -10.16
N GLN A 435 30.06 4.97 -9.75
CA GLN A 435 30.22 3.94 -8.75
C GLN A 435 30.46 4.55 -7.35
N ARG A 436 30.27 3.73 -6.30
CA ARG A 436 30.59 4.11 -4.92
C ARG A 436 32.10 4.33 -4.76
N GLU A 437 32.46 5.42 -4.07
CA GLU A 437 33.85 5.85 -3.85
C GLU A 437 34.25 5.92 -2.36
N TYR A 438 33.38 5.45 -1.46
CA TYR A 438 33.59 5.52 -0.01
C TYR A 438 33.33 4.17 0.64
N ASP A 439 33.85 4.02 1.89
CA ASP A 439 33.56 2.90 2.75
C ASP A 439 32.37 3.22 3.66
N MET A 440 31.24 2.52 3.44
CA MET A 440 30.02 2.73 4.20
C MET A 440 30.17 2.29 5.67
N ALA A 441 30.92 1.20 5.93
CA ALA A 441 31.14 0.72 7.29
C ALA A 441 31.96 1.74 8.12
N ALA A 442 33.01 2.31 7.52
CA ALA A 442 33.79 3.38 8.15
C ALA A 442 32.96 4.64 8.42
N ARG A 443 32.07 5.00 7.47
CA ARG A 443 31.12 6.11 7.66
C ARG A 443 30.15 5.84 8.80
N SER A 444 29.56 4.65 8.85
CA SER A 444 28.65 4.25 9.93
C SER A 444 29.31 4.32 11.29
N ALA A 445 30.53 3.81 11.41
CA ALA A 445 31.28 3.86 12.65
C ALA A 445 31.61 5.30 13.10
N ALA A 446 31.99 6.17 12.14
CA ALA A 446 32.31 7.57 12.43
C ALA A 446 31.09 8.42 12.81
N ALA A 447 29.91 8.08 12.33
CA ALA A 447 28.67 8.82 12.59
C ALA A 447 28.07 8.52 13.97
N LEU A 448 28.45 7.41 14.60
CA LEU A 448 27.90 7.01 15.90
C LEU A 448 28.41 7.94 17.02
N LYS A 449 27.50 8.63 17.68
CA LYS A 449 27.81 9.50 18.81
C LYS A 449 27.77 8.71 20.12
N PRO A 450 28.69 8.96 21.05
CA PRO A 450 28.65 8.37 22.39
C PRO A 450 27.34 8.70 23.12
N ALA A 451 26.70 7.67 23.66
CA ALA A 451 25.53 7.82 24.52
C ALA A 451 25.92 8.11 25.97
N LYS A 452 24.96 8.54 26.79
CA LYS A 452 25.16 8.59 28.23
C LYS A 452 25.47 7.19 28.78
N PRO A 453 26.42 7.03 29.71
CA PRO A 453 26.72 5.74 30.33
C PRO A 453 25.48 5.18 31.06
N TYR A 454 25.43 3.86 31.19
CA TYR A 454 24.41 3.18 31.98
C TYR A 454 24.40 3.68 33.44
N THR A 455 23.24 4.09 33.91
CA THR A 455 23.09 4.71 35.23
C THR A 455 22.44 3.79 36.27
N GLY A 456 21.92 2.64 35.86
CA GLY A 456 20.97 1.87 36.63
C GLY A 456 19.62 2.58 36.74
N ASP A 457 18.62 1.91 37.26
CA ASP A 457 17.27 2.47 37.47
C ASP A 457 17.31 3.70 38.40
N LYS A 458 16.88 4.84 37.89
CA LYS A 458 16.76 6.14 38.59
C LYS A 458 15.30 6.47 38.92
N GLY A 459 14.38 5.57 38.63
CA GLY A 459 12.94 5.78 38.83
C GLY A 459 12.29 6.69 37.81
N ILE A 460 13.00 7.12 36.73
CA ILE A 460 12.42 7.93 35.66
C ILE A 460 11.49 7.05 34.85
N LYS A 461 10.28 7.52 34.53
CA LYS A 461 9.32 6.84 33.68
C LYS A 461 9.23 7.56 32.33
N LEU A 462 8.86 6.85 31.25
CA LEU A 462 8.66 7.49 29.94
C LEU A 462 7.59 8.59 30.02
N GLY A 463 6.60 8.45 30.92
CA GLY A 463 5.62 9.49 31.23
C GLY A 463 6.22 10.79 31.77
N ASP A 464 7.35 10.73 32.49
CA ASP A 464 8.04 11.93 32.97
C ASP A 464 8.72 12.67 31.80
N VAL A 465 9.24 11.94 30.82
CA VAL A 465 9.79 12.51 29.58
C VAL A 465 8.67 13.15 28.77
N PHE A 466 7.55 12.44 28.59
CA PHE A 466 6.36 12.94 27.88
C PHE A 466 5.82 14.23 28.49
N ASP A 467 5.87 14.37 29.82
CA ASP A 467 5.47 15.57 30.54
C ASP A 467 6.55 16.66 30.59
N GLY A 468 7.71 16.44 30.00
CA GLY A 468 8.84 17.40 30.03
C GLY A 468 9.51 17.54 31.40
N LYS A 469 9.37 16.55 32.30
CA LYS A 469 9.98 16.52 33.61
C LYS A 469 11.36 15.88 33.63
N ALA A 470 11.72 15.13 32.61
CA ALA A 470 12.98 14.44 32.41
C ALA A 470 13.40 14.48 30.95
N GLU A 471 14.70 14.36 30.69
CA GLU A 471 15.24 14.25 29.35
C GLU A 471 15.19 12.82 28.86
N LEU A 472 14.96 12.60 27.54
CA LEU A 472 14.87 11.26 26.96
C LEU A 472 16.20 10.50 27.10
N GLU A 473 17.33 11.19 26.96
CA GLU A 473 18.66 10.61 27.14
C GLU A 473 18.88 10.07 28.57
N ASP A 474 18.36 10.76 29.60
CA ASP A 474 18.44 10.31 30.98
C ASP A 474 17.53 9.11 31.24
N PHE A 475 16.36 9.11 30.63
CA PHE A 475 15.47 7.97 30.68
C PHE A 475 16.09 6.71 30.05
N VAL A 476 16.60 6.82 28.81
CA VAL A 476 17.17 5.66 28.11
C VAL A 476 18.49 5.19 28.76
N ALA A 477 19.28 6.08 29.36
CA ALA A 477 20.52 5.71 30.06
C ALA A 477 20.30 4.77 31.25
N GLN A 478 19.11 4.70 31.84
CA GLN A 478 18.79 3.81 32.94
C GLN A 478 18.36 2.39 32.52
N LEU A 479 18.06 2.17 31.23
CA LEU A 479 17.71 0.86 30.69
C LEU A 479 18.97 -0.03 30.59
N SER A 480 18.87 -1.28 31.01
CA SER A 480 19.93 -2.27 30.85
C SER A 480 20.19 -2.62 29.38
N ASP A 481 21.27 -3.32 29.07
CA ASP A 481 21.54 -3.80 27.70
C ASP A 481 20.45 -4.80 27.28
N GLU A 482 20.00 -5.66 28.19
CA GLU A 482 18.89 -6.58 27.96
C GLU A 482 17.58 -5.84 27.64
N ASP A 483 17.23 -4.77 28.38
CA ASP A 483 16.06 -3.94 28.09
C ASP A 483 16.15 -3.28 26.72
N LEU A 484 17.33 -2.75 26.38
CA LEU A 484 17.58 -2.13 25.08
C LEU A 484 17.43 -3.13 23.94
N ILE A 485 17.99 -4.34 24.09
CA ILE A 485 17.87 -5.42 23.11
C ILE A 485 16.41 -5.85 22.94
N CYS A 486 15.67 -6.05 24.05
CA CYS A 486 14.24 -6.38 23.97
C CYS A 486 13.43 -5.29 23.26
N LEU A 487 13.79 -4.01 23.45
CA LEU A 487 13.11 -2.89 22.80
C LEU A 487 13.30 -2.89 21.26
N MET A 488 14.43 -3.45 20.75
CA MET A 488 14.66 -3.61 19.30
C MET A 488 13.81 -4.73 18.67
N ARG A 489 13.24 -5.62 19.48
CA ARG A 489 12.46 -6.77 19.05
C ARG A 489 10.97 -6.44 19.03
N GLY A 490 10.36 -6.29 17.85
CA GLY A 490 8.92 -6.19 17.69
C GLY A 490 8.27 -7.58 17.72
N GLU A 491 7.06 -7.67 18.29
CA GLU A 491 6.28 -8.90 18.29
C GLU A 491 5.29 -8.92 17.13
N GLY A 492 4.95 -10.11 16.65
CA GLY A 492 4.09 -10.31 15.49
C GLY A 492 2.61 -10.40 15.84
N MET A 493 1.85 -10.94 14.89
CA MET A 493 0.39 -11.03 14.90
C MET A 493 -0.19 -11.85 16.06
N ASN A 494 0.63 -12.66 16.72
CA ASN A 494 0.23 -13.48 17.86
C ASN A 494 0.36 -12.74 19.20
N SER A 495 0.87 -11.51 19.22
CA SER A 495 1.09 -10.81 20.48
C SER A 495 -0.25 -10.54 21.19
N PRO A 496 -0.44 -11.03 22.43
CA PRO A 496 -1.65 -10.76 23.19
C PRO A 496 -1.67 -9.36 23.82
N LYS A 497 -0.61 -8.58 23.62
CA LYS A 497 -0.38 -7.28 24.25
C LYS A 497 -1.09 -6.13 23.53
N VAL A 498 -1.58 -6.37 22.31
CA VAL A 498 -2.25 -5.40 21.45
C VAL A 498 -3.58 -5.93 20.92
N THR A 499 -4.27 -5.14 20.12
CA THR A 499 -5.55 -5.53 19.51
C THR A 499 -5.38 -6.80 18.69
N ALA A 500 -6.21 -7.77 18.95
CA ALA A 500 -6.17 -9.06 18.30
C ALA A 500 -6.33 -8.96 16.77
N GLY A 501 -5.59 -9.80 16.06
CA GLY A 501 -5.63 -9.87 14.60
C GLY A 501 -4.87 -8.77 13.89
N THR A 502 -4.24 -7.85 14.61
CA THR A 502 -3.38 -6.80 14.04
C THR A 502 -1.98 -7.32 13.71
N ALA A 503 -1.20 -6.53 12.98
CA ALA A 503 0.06 -7.00 12.40
C ALA A 503 1.20 -7.17 13.42
N GLY A 504 1.20 -6.40 14.52
CA GLY A 504 2.27 -6.54 15.51
C GLY A 504 2.23 -5.53 16.64
N ALA A 505 3.15 -5.74 17.59
CA ALA A 505 3.34 -4.96 18.80
C ALA A 505 4.79 -4.52 18.95
N PHE A 506 5.00 -3.31 19.47
CA PHE A 506 6.34 -2.80 19.73
C PHE A 506 6.37 -1.85 20.94
N GLY A 507 7.56 -1.49 21.40
CA GLY A 507 7.73 -0.65 22.59
C GLY A 507 7.74 -1.48 23.88
N GLY A 508 6.74 -1.36 24.71
CA GLY A 508 6.63 -2.08 25.99
C GLY A 508 6.29 -3.56 25.85
N VAL A 509 7.10 -4.32 25.13
CA VAL A 509 6.85 -5.74 24.84
C VAL A 509 7.29 -6.70 25.95
N THR A 510 7.99 -6.22 26.97
CA THR A 510 8.34 -6.99 28.18
C THR A 510 7.79 -6.33 29.43
N GLU A 511 7.60 -7.10 30.50
CA GLU A 511 7.12 -6.58 31.78
C GLU A 511 8.05 -5.47 32.31
N ASN A 512 9.36 -5.63 32.18
CA ASN A 512 10.32 -4.64 32.64
C ASN A 512 10.21 -3.32 31.86
N LEU A 513 10.06 -3.37 30.54
CA LEU A 513 9.85 -2.18 29.71
C LEU A 513 8.53 -1.46 30.08
N VAL A 514 7.47 -2.22 30.34
CA VAL A 514 6.20 -1.66 30.83
C VAL A 514 6.39 -1.01 32.21
N ASN A 515 7.19 -1.63 33.09
CA ASN A 515 7.51 -1.06 34.40
C ASN A 515 8.29 0.26 34.30
N PHE A 516 9.09 0.48 33.26
CA PHE A 516 9.70 1.78 32.94
C PHE A 516 8.70 2.78 32.37
N GLY A 517 7.45 2.39 32.17
CA GLY A 517 6.38 3.24 31.62
C GLY A 517 6.39 3.34 30.10
N ILE A 518 7.04 2.41 29.41
CA ILE A 518 6.95 2.29 27.96
C ILE A 518 5.69 1.48 27.63
N PRO A 519 4.64 2.07 27.02
CA PRO A 519 3.46 1.31 26.67
C PRO A 519 3.69 0.49 25.40
N THR A 520 2.87 -0.55 25.21
CA THR A 520 2.90 -1.39 24.00
C THR A 520 2.07 -0.75 22.91
N ALA A 521 2.71 -0.31 21.84
CA ALA A 521 2.08 0.25 20.65
C ALA A 521 1.66 -0.85 19.68
N CYS A 522 0.56 -0.61 18.96
CA CYS A 522 -0.04 -1.51 17.99
C CYS A 522 0.18 -1.03 16.55
N CYS A 523 0.62 -1.92 15.67
CA CYS A 523 0.60 -1.69 14.23
C CYS A 523 -0.34 -2.68 13.52
N ALA A 524 -1.02 -2.21 12.46
CA ALA A 524 -1.90 -3.04 11.64
C ALA A 524 -1.64 -2.82 10.14
N ASP A 525 -1.71 -3.89 9.34
CA ASP A 525 -1.83 -3.75 7.89
C ASP A 525 -3.16 -3.05 7.59
N GLY A 526 -3.25 -2.33 6.57
CA GLY A 526 -2.94 -2.23 5.23
C GLY A 526 -3.31 -0.90 4.60
N PRO A 527 -2.73 -0.59 3.43
CA PRO A 527 -3.06 0.60 2.64
C PRO A 527 -4.54 0.72 2.24
N SER A 528 -5.25 -0.38 2.08
CA SER A 528 -6.69 -0.41 1.73
C SER A 528 -7.62 -0.61 2.92
N GLY A 529 -7.22 -0.22 4.14
CA GLY A 529 -7.98 -0.36 5.38
C GLY A 529 -7.35 -1.31 6.40
N ILE A 530 -7.84 -1.32 7.63
CA ILE A 530 -7.25 -2.09 8.73
C ILE A 530 -7.51 -3.59 8.51
N ARG A 531 -6.43 -4.38 8.42
CA ARG A 531 -6.49 -5.82 8.41
C ARG A 531 -6.54 -6.35 9.85
N MET A 532 -7.58 -7.15 10.17
CA MET A 532 -7.72 -7.79 11.47
C MET A 532 -8.07 -9.28 11.27
N ASP A 533 -7.05 -10.13 11.44
CA ASP A 533 -7.13 -11.57 11.12
C ASP A 533 -7.94 -12.40 12.13
N CYS A 534 -8.49 -11.78 13.16
CA CYS A 534 -9.41 -12.42 14.11
C CYS A 534 -10.90 -12.36 13.68
N GLY A 535 -11.20 -11.84 12.49
CA GLY A 535 -12.56 -11.73 11.97
C GLY A 535 -13.26 -10.41 12.30
N THR A 536 -12.63 -9.52 13.08
CA THR A 536 -13.15 -8.17 13.29
C THR A 536 -13.25 -7.44 11.95
N VAL A 537 -14.40 -6.83 11.69
CA VAL A 537 -14.63 -6.10 10.44
C VAL A 537 -14.08 -4.69 10.51
N ALA A 538 -13.57 -4.23 9.36
CA ALA A 538 -13.09 -2.89 9.16
C ALA A 538 -13.58 -2.35 7.80
N PHE A 539 -13.37 -1.06 7.56
CA PHE A 539 -13.74 -0.43 6.30
C PHE A 539 -12.66 -0.69 5.24
N SER A 540 -13.05 -1.28 4.09
CA SER A 540 -12.14 -1.42 2.95
C SER A 540 -12.17 -0.18 2.09
N LEU A 541 -11.03 0.49 1.99
CA LEU A 541 -10.81 1.70 1.21
C LEU A 541 -10.53 1.39 -0.26
N PRO A 542 -10.75 2.35 -1.16
CA PRO A 542 -10.22 2.29 -2.52
C PRO A 542 -8.71 2.15 -2.53
N ASN A 543 -8.17 1.43 -3.49
CA ASN A 543 -6.74 1.19 -3.63
C ASN A 543 -5.95 2.45 -4.01
N GLY A 544 -4.63 2.42 -3.77
CA GLY A 544 -3.72 3.53 -4.02
C GLY A 544 -3.75 4.05 -5.45
N THR A 545 -3.74 3.17 -6.45
CA THR A 545 -3.83 3.54 -7.88
C THR A 545 -5.13 4.29 -8.19
N LEU A 546 -6.28 3.81 -7.69
CA LEU A 546 -7.56 4.52 -7.84
C LEU A 546 -7.50 5.90 -7.17
N LEU A 547 -7.00 5.96 -5.94
CA LEU A 547 -6.88 7.20 -5.19
C LEU A 547 -5.94 8.21 -5.89
N ALA A 548 -4.89 7.72 -6.55
CA ALA A 548 -4.00 8.56 -7.37
C ALA A 548 -4.73 9.18 -8.56
N CYS A 549 -5.59 8.42 -9.23
CA CYS A 549 -6.40 8.89 -10.34
C CYS A 549 -7.40 10.00 -9.97
N THR A 550 -7.66 10.21 -8.68
CA THR A 550 -8.47 11.36 -8.22
C THR A 550 -7.77 12.70 -8.39
N PHE A 551 -6.43 12.76 -8.33
CA PHE A 551 -5.64 14.00 -8.25
C PHE A 551 -6.19 14.99 -7.21
N ASN A 552 -6.69 14.49 -6.08
CA ASN A 552 -7.43 15.26 -5.08
C ASN A 552 -6.86 15.04 -3.68
N GLU A 553 -5.92 15.89 -3.26
CA GLU A 553 -5.32 15.84 -1.92
C GLU A 553 -6.37 15.98 -0.82
N LYS A 554 -7.31 16.92 -0.97
CA LYS A 554 -8.34 17.20 0.03
C LYS A 554 -9.23 15.97 0.29
N LEU A 555 -9.69 15.31 -0.78
CA LEU A 555 -10.51 14.09 -0.65
C LEU A 555 -9.75 12.94 0.02
N ASN A 556 -8.47 12.75 -0.35
CA ASN A 556 -7.60 11.77 0.29
C ASN A 556 -7.40 12.07 1.78
N GLU A 557 -7.20 13.35 2.15
CA GLU A 557 -7.03 13.76 3.54
C GLU A 557 -8.30 13.50 4.38
N GLU A 558 -9.48 13.85 3.86
CA GLU A 558 -10.76 13.61 4.55
C GLU A 558 -11.09 12.11 4.67
N LEU A 559 -10.83 11.33 3.62
CA LEU A 559 -11.04 9.88 3.66
C LEU A 559 -10.15 9.22 4.72
N PHE A 560 -8.88 9.62 4.79
CA PHE A 560 -7.94 9.08 5.77
C PHE A 560 -8.09 9.71 7.17
N ALA A 561 -8.82 10.80 7.31
CA ALA A 561 -9.30 11.24 8.62
C ALA A 561 -10.34 10.27 9.20
N MET A 562 -11.23 9.71 8.36
CA MET A 562 -12.14 8.63 8.79
C MET A 562 -11.39 7.36 9.16
N GLN A 563 -10.35 7.01 8.37
CA GLN A 563 -9.43 5.91 8.70
C GLN A 563 -8.71 6.14 10.05
N GLY A 564 -8.31 7.38 10.34
CA GLY A 564 -7.72 7.76 11.63
C GLY A 564 -8.67 7.53 12.82
N LYS A 565 -9.96 7.84 12.66
CA LYS A 565 -10.99 7.52 13.68
C LYS A 565 -11.10 6.01 13.89
N GLU A 566 -11.09 5.23 12.80
CA GLU A 566 -11.20 3.78 12.86
C GLU A 566 -9.97 3.13 13.52
N GLN A 567 -8.76 3.67 13.26
CA GLN A 567 -7.54 3.27 13.99
C GLN A 567 -7.67 3.54 15.49
N ARG A 568 -8.12 4.73 15.90
CA ARG A 568 -8.33 5.07 17.33
C ARG A 568 -9.31 4.12 17.99
N LYS A 569 -10.44 3.83 17.33
CA LYS A 569 -11.45 2.87 17.81
C LYS A 569 -10.82 1.49 18.06
N ASN A 570 -10.03 1.01 17.12
CA ASN A 570 -9.42 -0.32 17.18
C ASN A 570 -8.09 -0.33 17.94
N ARG A 571 -7.70 0.77 18.60
CA ARG A 571 -6.44 0.95 19.32
C ARG A 571 -5.21 0.61 18.47
N VAL A 572 -5.25 0.94 17.20
CA VAL A 572 -4.14 0.85 16.26
C VAL A 572 -3.41 2.19 16.28
N ASP A 573 -2.12 2.19 16.63
CA ASP A 573 -1.31 3.40 16.78
C ASP A 573 -0.66 3.80 15.45
N THR A 574 -0.32 2.83 14.60
CA THR A 574 0.18 3.07 13.24
C THR A 574 -0.36 2.06 12.24
N LEU A 575 -0.76 2.55 11.07
CA LEU A 575 -1.14 1.73 9.91
C LEU A 575 0.11 1.42 9.09
N LEU A 576 0.29 0.18 8.64
CA LEU A 576 1.38 -0.19 7.72
C LEU A 576 1.03 0.22 6.29
N GLY A 577 1.13 1.50 6.05
CA GLY A 577 0.80 2.22 4.83
C GLY A 577 0.92 3.73 5.04
N PRO A 578 0.85 4.53 3.96
CA PRO A 578 0.66 4.16 2.56
C PRO A 578 1.91 3.53 1.92
N GLY A 579 1.69 2.77 0.82
CA GLY A 579 2.75 2.25 -0.03
C GLY A 579 3.19 3.28 -1.07
N LEU A 580 4.49 3.57 -1.18
CA LEU A 580 5.03 4.71 -1.96
C LEU A 580 5.95 4.31 -3.12
N ASN A 581 6.08 3.02 -3.39
CA ASN A 581 6.95 2.60 -4.48
C ASN A 581 6.38 3.05 -5.82
N ILE A 582 7.26 3.47 -6.72
CA ILE A 582 6.87 4.00 -8.04
C ILE A 582 6.39 2.84 -8.94
N HIS A 583 5.36 3.08 -9.75
CA HIS A 583 4.93 2.17 -10.81
C HIS A 583 5.99 2.13 -11.91
N ARG A 584 7.08 1.37 -11.67
CA ARG A 584 8.19 1.22 -12.61
C ARG A 584 7.80 0.35 -13.81
N SER A 585 7.07 -0.73 -13.53
CA SER A 585 6.57 -1.68 -14.53
C SER A 585 5.09 -1.95 -14.31
N PRO A 586 4.28 -2.07 -15.38
CA PRO A 586 2.90 -2.51 -15.26
C PRO A 586 2.73 -3.89 -14.64
N LEU A 587 3.79 -4.70 -14.67
CA LEU A 587 3.74 -6.10 -14.25
C LEU A 587 3.93 -6.30 -12.74
N ASN A 588 4.38 -5.29 -11.98
CA ASN A 588 4.53 -5.43 -10.54
C ASN A 588 3.19 -5.73 -9.86
N GLY A 589 3.13 -6.83 -9.12
CA GLY A 589 1.91 -7.31 -8.46
C GLY A 589 1.31 -6.36 -7.45
N ARG A 590 2.13 -5.52 -6.79
CA ARG A 590 1.69 -4.58 -5.73
C ARG A 590 1.42 -3.16 -6.22
N ASN A 591 1.43 -2.88 -7.52
CA ASN A 591 1.06 -1.55 -8.02
C ASN A 591 -0.32 -1.09 -7.52
N PHE A 592 -1.26 -2.02 -7.30
CA PHE A 592 -2.61 -1.70 -6.82
C PHE A 592 -2.61 -0.86 -5.53
N GLU A 593 -1.70 -1.13 -4.60
CA GLU A 593 -1.60 -0.41 -3.32
C GLU A 593 -0.65 0.79 -3.36
N TYR A 594 0.13 0.93 -4.44
CA TYR A 594 0.95 2.11 -4.71
C TYR A 594 0.12 3.15 -5.49
N PHE A 595 0.72 4.27 -5.90
CA PHE A 595 -0.06 5.36 -6.46
C PHE A 595 0.16 5.56 -7.95
N SER A 596 1.41 5.75 -8.40
CA SER A 596 1.68 6.30 -9.71
C SER A 596 3.11 6.04 -10.19
N GLU A 597 3.32 6.20 -11.50
CA GLU A 597 4.66 6.34 -12.10
C GLU A 597 5.32 7.68 -11.77
N ASP A 598 4.56 8.67 -11.23
CA ASP A 598 5.06 10.00 -10.90
C ASP A 598 5.32 10.16 -9.41
N PRO A 599 6.56 10.52 -9.01
CA PRO A 599 6.94 10.65 -7.60
C PRO A 599 6.31 11.87 -6.89
N LEU A 600 5.95 12.94 -7.60
CA LEU A 600 5.29 14.09 -6.99
C LEU A 600 3.84 13.74 -6.64
N LEU A 601 3.09 13.17 -7.59
CA LEU A 601 1.71 12.73 -7.37
C LEU A 601 1.65 11.73 -6.21
N THR A 602 2.53 10.70 -6.24
CA THR A 602 2.65 9.71 -5.17
C THR A 602 2.90 10.35 -3.81
N GLY A 603 3.90 11.24 -3.73
CA GLY A 603 4.29 11.89 -2.47
C GLY A 603 3.21 12.82 -1.90
N LYS A 604 2.55 13.61 -2.75
CA LYS A 604 1.50 14.56 -2.32
C LYS A 604 0.26 13.85 -1.77
N LEU A 605 -0.19 12.79 -2.44
CA LEU A 605 -1.35 12.03 -1.96
C LEU A 605 -1.03 11.24 -0.70
N ALA A 606 0.16 10.65 -0.61
CA ALA A 606 0.61 10.02 0.63
C ALA A 606 0.69 11.01 1.79
N ALA A 607 1.24 12.20 1.55
CA ALA A 607 1.28 13.27 2.56
C ALA A 607 -0.13 13.68 3.03
N ALA A 608 -1.09 13.76 2.10
CA ALA A 608 -2.50 14.04 2.43
C ALA A 608 -3.11 12.94 3.32
N GLN A 609 -2.88 11.66 3.00
CA GLN A 609 -3.34 10.53 3.81
C GLN A 609 -2.74 10.57 5.24
N LEU A 610 -1.45 10.84 5.36
CA LEU A 610 -0.79 10.98 6.65
C LEU A 610 -1.36 12.14 7.47
N ARG A 611 -1.59 13.30 6.86
CA ARG A 611 -2.22 14.45 7.53
C ARG A 611 -3.62 14.11 8.02
N GLY A 612 -4.41 13.39 7.21
CA GLY A 612 -5.74 12.93 7.61
C GLY A 612 -5.72 12.06 8.86
N MET A 613 -4.89 11.03 8.88
CA MET A 613 -4.72 10.14 10.04
C MET A 613 -4.23 10.90 11.29
N ARG A 614 -3.30 11.83 11.12
CA ARG A 614 -2.74 12.63 12.21
C ARG A 614 -3.74 13.55 12.90
N ARG A 615 -4.84 13.92 12.28
CA ARG A 615 -5.95 14.66 12.93
C ARG A 615 -6.49 13.92 14.15
N PHE A 616 -6.29 12.60 14.22
CA PHE A 616 -6.66 11.74 15.33
C PHE A 616 -5.46 11.18 16.12
N GLY A 617 -4.27 11.75 15.93
CA GLY A 617 -3.05 11.39 16.63
C GLY A 617 -2.42 10.06 16.20
N VAL A 618 -3.01 9.34 15.26
CA VAL A 618 -2.46 8.11 14.68
C VAL A 618 -1.61 8.43 13.45
N THR A 619 -0.79 7.49 13.00
CA THR A 619 0.08 7.70 11.84
C THR A 619 0.05 6.52 10.88
N GLY A 620 0.68 6.70 9.74
CA GLY A 620 1.06 5.63 8.82
C GLY A 620 2.54 5.30 8.93
N THR A 621 2.88 4.07 8.64
CA THR A 621 4.25 3.59 8.39
C THR A 621 4.44 3.54 6.89
N VAL A 622 5.14 4.53 6.33
CA VAL A 622 5.35 4.61 4.88
C VAL A 622 6.25 3.48 4.40
N LYS A 623 5.84 2.81 3.33
CA LYS A 623 6.48 1.58 2.84
C LYS A 623 6.52 1.50 1.32
N HIS A 624 7.39 0.67 0.72
CA HIS A 624 8.50 -0.04 1.31
C HIS A 624 9.78 0.69 0.94
N PHE A 625 10.56 1.12 1.91
CA PHE A 625 11.70 2.02 1.74
C PHE A 625 12.99 1.24 1.50
N ALA A 626 13.47 1.12 0.24
CA ALA A 626 12.96 1.63 -1.01
C ALA A 626 13.11 0.58 -2.13
N CYS A 627 12.53 0.89 -3.30
CA CYS A 627 12.71 0.10 -4.52
C CYS A 627 12.06 -1.29 -4.53
N ASN A 628 10.90 -1.47 -3.87
CA ASN A 628 10.10 -2.69 -4.01
C ASN A 628 9.27 -2.63 -5.30
N ASN A 629 9.92 -2.84 -6.45
CA ASN A 629 9.33 -2.71 -7.79
C ASN A 629 9.12 -4.05 -8.51
N GLN A 630 9.31 -5.17 -7.78
CA GLN A 630 9.08 -6.53 -8.23
C GLN A 630 8.76 -7.40 -7.02
N GLU A 631 7.76 -8.29 -7.12
CA GLU A 631 7.36 -9.21 -6.06
C GLU A 631 8.08 -10.57 -6.18
N PHE A 632 8.36 -11.00 -7.43
CA PHE A 632 9.06 -12.26 -7.65
C PHE A 632 10.46 -12.22 -7.01
N LYS A 633 10.70 -13.14 -6.08
CA LYS A 633 11.96 -13.25 -5.33
C LYS A 633 12.34 -11.98 -4.53
N ARG A 634 11.37 -11.18 -4.11
CA ARG A 634 11.58 -9.89 -3.43
C ARG A 634 12.48 -9.95 -2.19
N THR A 635 12.59 -11.11 -1.52
CA THR A 635 13.48 -11.31 -0.37
C THR A 635 14.93 -11.63 -0.76
N GLU A 636 15.21 -11.84 -2.06
CA GLU A 636 16.50 -12.30 -2.57
C GLU A 636 17.10 -11.36 -3.61
N ILE A 637 16.29 -10.49 -4.22
CA ILE A 637 16.75 -9.60 -5.30
C ILE A 637 17.50 -8.38 -4.79
N ASP A 638 18.50 -7.94 -5.58
CA ASP A 638 19.18 -6.66 -5.43
C ASP A 638 18.68 -5.69 -6.51
N SER A 639 18.11 -4.56 -6.09
CA SER A 639 17.75 -3.46 -6.98
C SER A 639 18.97 -2.60 -7.25
N VAL A 640 19.44 -2.60 -8.50
CA VAL A 640 20.65 -1.88 -8.91
C VAL A 640 20.29 -0.67 -9.75
N LEU A 641 20.65 0.52 -9.28
CA LEU A 641 20.35 1.78 -9.95
C LEU A 641 21.39 2.86 -9.62
N SER A 642 21.42 3.92 -10.42
CA SER A 642 22.24 5.10 -10.15
C SER A 642 21.74 5.84 -8.90
N GLU A 643 22.64 6.55 -8.22
CA GLU A 643 22.24 7.41 -7.10
C GLU A 643 21.31 8.53 -7.57
N ARG A 644 21.47 9.00 -8.80
CA ARG A 644 20.60 10.00 -9.43
C ARG A 644 19.16 9.51 -9.54
N ALA A 645 18.95 8.33 -10.16
CA ALA A 645 17.63 7.74 -10.28
C ALA A 645 16.99 7.47 -8.93
N LEU A 646 17.78 6.94 -7.99
CA LEU A 646 17.33 6.70 -6.62
C LEU A 646 16.77 7.98 -5.99
N ARG A 647 17.52 9.08 -6.04
CA ARG A 647 17.17 10.36 -5.39
C ARG A 647 16.06 11.13 -6.10
N GLU A 648 16.06 11.17 -7.45
CA GLU A 648 15.09 11.95 -8.22
C GLU A 648 13.74 11.25 -8.39
N ILE A 649 13.72 9.91 -8.41
CA ILE A 649 12.52 9.11 -8.71
C ILE A 649 12.07 8.30 -7.49
N TYR A 650 12.88 7.35 -7.04
CA TYR A 650 12.42 6.32 -6.09
C TYR A 650 12.33 6.78 -4.63
N LEU A 651 13.10 7.78 -4.24
CA LEU A 651 13.07 8.35 -2.89
C LEU A 651 12.21 9.61 -2.76
N ARG A 652 11.89 10.27 -3.88
CA ARG A 652 11.21 11.57 -3.87
C ARG A 652 9.86 11.56 -3.17
N ALA A 653 9.06 10.50 -3.38
CA ALA A 653 7.76 10.34 -2.73
C ALA A 653 7.90 10.18 -1.21
N PHE A 654 8.89 9.43 -0.76
CA PHE A 654 9.20 9.25 0.67
C PHE A 654 9.68 10.55 1.32
N GLU A 655 10.54 11.33 0.64
CA GLU A 655 10.96 12.64 1.11
C GLU A 655 9.77 13.58 1.34
N THR A 656 8.82 13.59 0.40
CA THR A 656 7.57 14.37 0.52
C THR A 656 6.72 13.88 1.69
N ALA A 657 6.54 12.57 1.85
CA ALA A 657 5.78 11.99 2.96
C ALA A 657 6.39 12.34 4.33
N VAL A 658 7.71 12.36 4.44
CA VAL A 658 8.42 12.75 5.67
C VAL A 658 8.28 14.25 5.94
N LYS A 659 8.57 15.10 4.95
CA LYS A 659 8.67 16.55 5.14
C LYS A 659 7.30 17.24 5.14
N GLU A 660 6.36 16.83 4.30
CA GLU A 660 5.05 17.46 4.16
C GLU A 660 3.92 16.67 4.85
N GLY A 661 4.02 15.35 4.87
CA GLY A 661 3.08 14.46 5.56
C GLY A 661 3.38 14.27 7.04
N GLY A 662 4.61 14.53 7.45
CA GLY A 662 5.08 14.35 8.82
C GLY A 662 5.04 12.89 9.24
N ALA A 663 5.52 11.97 8.41
CA ALA A 663 5.63 10.55 8.74
C ALA A 663 6.51 10.35 9.98
N TYR A 664 6.05 9.52 10.91
CA TYR A 664 6.78 9.14 12.13
C TYR A 664 7.26 7.68 12.12
N SER A 665 6.86 6.91 11.15
CA SER A 665 7.26 5.52 10.98
C SER A 665 7.54 5.23 9.52
N VAL A 666 8.59 4.45 9.28
CA VAL A 666 9.04 4.01 7.95
C VAL A 666 9.29 2.51 8.02
N MET A 667 8.93 1.77 6.96
CA MET A 667 9.25 0.35 6.84
C MET A 667 10.28 0.15 5.73
N SER A 668 11.42 -0.49 6.04
CA SER A 668 12.38 -0.93 5.04
C SER A 668 11.81 -2.08 4.21
N THR A 669 12.29 -2.25 2.98
CA THR A 669 11.82 -3.35 2.13
C THR A 669 12.59 -4.66 2.40
N TYR A 670 12.12 -5.75 1.81
CA TYR A 670 12.78 -7.06 1.89
C TYR A 670 14.11 -7.14 1.15
N GLY A 671 14.22 -6.49 0.00
CA GLY A 671 15.31 -6.67 -0.94
C GLY A 671 16.54 -5.80 -0.67
N GLY A 672 17.56 -6.05 -1.47
CA GLY A 672 18.78 -5.25 -1.51
C GLY A 672 18.65 -3.99 -2.36
N LEU A 673 19.49 -3.02 -2.06
CA LEU A 673 19.67 -1.78 -2.80
C LEU A 673 21.18 -1.59 -3.03
N ASN A 674 21.59 -1.75 -4.29
CA ASN A 674 23.01 -1.60 -4.67
C ASN A 674 23.96 -2.46 -3.82
N GLY A 675 23.57 -3.72 -3.52
CA GLY A 675 24.36 -4.73 -2.85
C GLY A 675 24.18 -4.80 -1.32
N ILE A 676 23.46 -3.86 -0.70
CA ILE A 676 23.16 -3.89 0.73
C ILE A 676 21.66 -3.99 0.93
N TRP A 677 21.23 -4.94 1.75
CA TRP A 677 19.80 -5.06 2.11
C TRP A 677 19.30 -3.80 2.79
N THR A 678 18.13 -3.32 2.40
CA THR A 678 17.62 -2.01 2.83
C THR A 678 17.51 -1.91 4.34
N ALA A 679 17.15 -2.99 5.03
CA ALA A 679 17.08 -3.03 6.48
C ALA A 679 18.43 -2.80 7.19
N SER A 680 19.56 -3.05 6.51
CA SER A 680 20.91 -2.81 7.04
C SER A 680 21.69 -1.74 6.27
N ASN A 681 21.02 -0.97 5.40
CA ASN A 681 21.65 0.05 4.58
C ASN A 681 21.78 1.38 5.33
N PHE A 682 22.95 1.64 5.91
CA PHE A 682 23.25 2.84 6.67
C PHE A 682 23.04 4.12 5.86
N ASP A 683 23.45 4.14 4.61
CA ASP A 683 23.29 5.34 3.77
C ASP A 683 21.84 5.68 3.51
N LEU A 684 21.00 4.66 3.28
CA LEU A 684 19.57 4.85 3.07
C LEU A 684 18.89 5.33 4.35
N LEU A 685 19.10 4.61 5.46
CA LEU A 685 18.34 4.79 6.70
C LEU A 685 18.88 5.90 7.60
N THR A 686 20.19 6.18 7.54
CA THR A 686 20.83 7.24 8.35
C THR A 686 21.17 8.44 7.50
N THR A 687 22.06 8.30 6.52
CA THR A 687 22.56 9.45 5.75
C THR A 687 21.44 10.18 5.03
N ILE A 688 20.59 9.47 4.28
CA ILE A 688 19.50 10.11 3.51
C ILE A 688 18.29 10.41 4.39
N LEU A 689 17.71 9.37 5.02
CA LEU A 689 16.44 9.53 5.74
C LEU A 689 16.57 10.46 6.95
N ARG A 690 17.62 10.31 7.76
CA ARG A 690 17.75 11.05 9.03
C ARG A 690 18.59 12.33 8.88
N ASP A 691 19.80 12.23 8.33
CA ASP A 691 20.70 13.37 8.30
C ASP A 691 20.28 14.39 7.24
N GLU A 692 19.85 13.97 6.04
CA GLU A 692 19.43 14.90 4.99
C GLU A 692 17.97 15.33 5.11
N TRP A 693 17.04 14.45 5.52
CA TRP A 693 15.61 14.77 5.58
C TRP A 693 15.12 15.15 6.98
N GLY A 694 15.91 14.86 8.03
CA GLY A 694 15.56 15.19 9.41
C GLY A 694 14.53 14.27 10.06
N PHE A 695 14.38 13.02 9.57
CA PHE A 695 13.47 12.04 10.15
C PHE A 695 13.91 11.62 11.56
N THR A 696 13.01 11.69 12.52
CA THR A 696 13.29 11.42 13.94
C THR A 696 12.48 10.25 14.52
N GLY A 697 11.60 9.65 13.71
CA GLY A 697 10.75 8.54 14.10
C GLY A 697 11.44 7.18 14.04
N THR A 698 10.64 6.12 14.09
CA THR A 698 11.11 4.72 14.03
C THR A 698 11.17 4.21 12.61
N VAL A 699 12.26 3.53 12.28
CA VAL A 699 12.33 2.63 11.12
C VAL A 699 12.12 1.21 11.61
N MET A 700 11.16 0.51 11.04
CA MET A 700 10.95 -0.92 11.26
C MET A 700 11.30 -1.73 10.00
N THR A 701 11.66 -2.98 10.18
CA THR A 701 11.79 -3.90 9.05
C THR A 701 10.42 -4.25 8.46
N ASP A 702 10.38 -4.66 7.20
CA ASP A 702 9.33 -5.57 6.77
C ASP A 702 9.47 -6.91 7.53
N TRP A 703 8.40 -7.73 7.55
CA TRP A 703 8.32 -8.93 8.41
C TRP A 703 9.36 -9.97 8.00
N TRP A 704 10.25 -10.33 8.93
CA TRP A 704 11.38 -11.25 8.72
C TRP A 704 12.38 -10.78 7.66
N ALA A 705 12.57 -9.48 7.46
CA ALA A 705 13.54 -8.96 6.52
C ALA A 705 14.97 -9.33 6.91
N LYS A 706 15.77 -9.61 5.89
CA LYS A 706 17.19 -9.98 6.01
C LYS A 706 18.09 -8.74 6.16
N GLY A 707 19.31 -8.93 6.65
CA GLY A 707 20.36 -7.90 6.67
C GLY A 707 21.72 -8.50 6.35
N ASN A 708 22.62 -7.72 5.75
CA ASN A 708 24.02 -8.06 5.55
C ASN A 708 24.92 -6.90 6.00
N ASP A 709 26.18 -7.20 6.30
CA ASP A 709 27.15 -6.19 6.75
C ASP A 709 27.82 -5.44 5.61
N ARG A 710 28.01 -6.11 4.46
CA ARG A 710 28.64 -5.54 3.27
C ARG A 710 28.21 -6.27 1.99
N GLU A 711 28.53 -5.66 0.89
CA GLU A 711 28.24 -6.20 -0.44
C GLU A 711 28.90 -7.56 -0.64
N GLY A 712 28.14 -8.48 -1.26
CA GLY A 712 28.60 -9.84 -1.58
C GLY A 712 28.52 -10.82 -0.41
N GLU A 713 28.14 -10.38 0.78
CA GLU A 713 27.80 -11.26 1.89
C GLU A 713 26.33 -11.68 1.80
N GLU A 714 26.08 -12.91 2.23
CA GLU A 714 24.73 -13.42 2.34
C GLU A 714 23.95 -12.64 3.41
N ALA A 715 22.75 -12.20 3.04
CA ALA A 715 21.87 -11.55 3.98
C ALA A 715 21.07 -12.60 4.76
N THR A 716 20.98 -12.45 6.06
CA THR A 716 20.23 -13.36 6.93
C THR A 716 19.26 -12.62 7.84
N ARG A 717 18.25 -13.33 8.34
CA ARG A 717 17.24 -12.79 9.27
C ARG A 717 17.83 -12.54 10.65
N GLU A 718 18.81 -13.34 11.01
CA GLU A 718 19.47 -13.28 12.31
C GLU A 718 20.41 -12.08 12.44
N ASN A 719 20.85 -11.46 11.31
CA ASN A 719 21.81 -10.35 11.35
C ASN A 719 21.13 -9.01 11.69
N VAL A 720 20.46 -8.96 12.84
CA VAL A 720 19.78 -7.77 13.35
C VAL A 720 20.77 -6.70 13.84
N ALA A 721 21.97 -7.10 14.26
CA ALA A 721 23.00 -6.13 14.65
C ALA A 721 23.39 -5.18 13.49
N ALA A 722 23.44 -5.68 12.26
CA ALA A 722 23.66 -4.84 11.07
C ALA A 722 22.52 -3.84 10.86
N GLN A 723 21.27 -4.28 11.10
CA GLN A 723 20.08 -3.45 10.98
C GLN A 723 20.12 -2.30 12.01
N VAL A 724 20.39 -2.59 13.29
CA VAL A 724 20.50 -1.59 14.35
C VAL A 724 21.64 -0.59 14.09
N ARG A 725 22.79 -1.04 13.59
CA ARG A 725 23.87 -0.12 13.17
C ARG A 725 23.43 0.86 12.09
N ALA A 726 22.59 0.42 11.16
CA ALA A 726 22.02 1.27 10.10
C ALA A 726 20.88 2.19 10.58
N GLN A 727 20.43 2.10 11.82
CA GLN A 727 19.23 2.74 12.37
C GLN A 727 17.91 2.21 11.75
N ASN A 728 17.86 0.93 11.42
CA ASN A 728 16.61 0.21 11.42
C ASN A 728 16.35 -0.16 12.87
N ASP A 729 15.47 0.58 13.51
CA ASP A 729 15.36 0.59 14.97
C ASP A 729 14.62 -0.62 15.53
N LEU A 730 13.73 -1.21 14.72
CA LEU A 730 12.78 -2.23 15.15
C LEU A 730 12.78 -3.41 14.19
N ASN A 731 13.19 -4.58 14.67
CA ASN A 731 13.17 -5.83 13.92
C ASN A 731 11.81 -6.52 14.09
N MET A 732 11.07 -6.66 13.02
CA MET A 732 9.78 -7.36 12.98
C MET A 732 9.97 -8.73 12.29
N VAL A 733 9.53 -9.84 12.85
CA VAL A 733 8.79 -10.00 14.10
C VAL A 733 9.36 -11.13 14.94
N ASN A 734 9.21 -11.00 16.25
CA ASN A 734 9.45 -12.06 17.22
C ASN A 734 8.13 -12.63 17.72
N ALA A 735 8.11 -13.91 18.12
CA ALA A 735 6.96 -14.49 18.82
C ALA A 735 6.92 -14.02 20.30
N ASP A 736 8.10 -13.84 20.87
CA ASP A 736 8.31 -13.31 22.22
C ASP A 736 9.65 -12.56 22.26
N ALA A 737 9.61 -11.26 22.51
CA ALA A 737 10.77 -10.37 22.51
C ALA A 737 11.78 -10.71 23.60
N ALA A 738 11.31 -11.22 24.74
CA ALA A 738 12.18 -11.58 25.87
C ALA A 738 13.00 -12.87 25.61
N SER A 739 12.46 -13.80 24.82
CA SER A 739 13.08 -15.11 24.60
C SER A 739 13.97 -15.21 23.36
N ASN A 740 14.16 -14.12 22.60
CA ASN A 740 14.86 -14.12 21.31
C ASN A 740 14.39 -15.24 20.38
N SER A 741 13.09 -15.30 20.12
CA SER A 741 12.47 -16.40 19.36
C SER A 741 12.89 -16.44 17.88
N GLN A 742 13.54 -15.39 17.35
CA GLN A 742 14.07 -15.33 15.99
C GLN A 742 15.58 -15.63 15.92
N HIS A 743 16.21 -15.92 17.06
CA HIS A 743 17.65 -16.23 17.15
C HIS A 743 18.54 -15.11 16.58
N ASP A 744 18.13 -13.83 16.78
CA ASP A 744 18.96 -12.71 16.34
C ASP A 744 20.30 -12.66 17.05
N ASN A 745 21.26 -11.97 16.43
CA ASN A 745 22.63 -11.87 16.88
C ASN A 745 22.96 -10.67 17.77
N LEU A 746 21.94 -10.00 18.36
CA LEU A 746 22.17 -8.76 19.13
C LEU A 746 23.05 -8.98 20.36
N ASP A 747 22.75 -10.02 21.15
CA ASP A 747 23.51 -10.36 22.36
C ASP A 747 24.97 -10.69 22.03
N ASP A 748 25.19 -11.55 21.03
CA ASP A 748 26.53 -11.95 20.60
C ASP A 748 27.30 -10.76 20.03
N ALA A 749 26.68 -9.94 19.20
CA ALA A 749 27.31 -8.79 18.58
C ALA A 749 27.66 -7.68 19.60
N LEU A 750 26.87 -7.53 20.67
CA LEU A 750 27.19 -6.64 21.78
C LEU A 750 28.37 -7.19 22.59
N ALA A 751 28.40 -8.48 22.86
CA ALA A 751 29.47 -9.14 23.62
C ALA A 751 30.83 -9.10 22.90
N ASP A 752 30.87 -9.25 21.59
CA ASP A 752 32.08 -9.24 20.79
C ASP A 752 32.46 -7.86 20.20
N GLY A 753 31.64 -6.85 20.44
CA GLY A 753 31.90 -5.45 20.05
C GLY A 753 31.54 -5.10 18.60
N ARG A 754 30.90 -6.01 17.85
CA ARG A 754 30.33 -5.68 16.52
C ARG A 754 29.13 -4.73 16.62
N LEU A 755 28.44 -4.71 17.75
CA LEU A 755 27.40 -3.75 18.12
C LEU A 755 27.83 -3.03 19.40
N THR A 756 27.46 -1.77 19.55
CA THR A 756 27.78 -1.01 20.76
C THR A 756 26.49 -0.59 21.47
N ARG A 757 26.57 -0.39 22.80
CA ARG A 757 25.45 0.19 23.56
C ARG A 757 24.98 1.53 22.98
N ASP A 758 25.90 2.34 22.43
CA ASP A 758 25.53 3.65 21.83
C ASP A 758 24.54 3.49 20.68
N ALA A 759 24.69 2.44 19.87
CA ALA A 759 23.77 2.16 18.76
C ALA A 759 22.38 1.70 19.28
N LEU A 760 22.35 0.87 20.31
CA LEU A 760 21.11 0.45 20.96
C LEU A 760 20.38 1.64 21.58
N VAL A 761 21.08 2.50 22.33
CA VAL A 761 20.51 3.72 22.95
C VAL A 761 19.92 4.64 21.89
N ARG A 762 20.61 4.85 20.77
CA ARG A 762 20.15 5.66 19.65
C ARG A 762 18.83 5.15 19.08
N SER A 763 18.73 3.84 18.81
CA SER A 763 17.50 3.23 18.32
C SER A 763 16.39 3.22 19.36
N ALA A 764 16.70 2.96 20.62
CA ALA A 764 15.74 3.05 21.73
C ALA A 764 15.11 4.44 21.84
N MET A 765 15.90 5.51 21.67
CA MET A 765 15.38 6.88 21.65
C MET A 765 14.40 7.11 20.50
N ASN A 766 14.66 6.56 19.30
CA ASN A 766 13.76 6.66 18.16
C ASN A 766 12.44 5.95 18.42
N ILE A 767 12.47 4.74 18.99
CA ILE A 767 11.27 3.98 19.36
C ILE A 767 10.48 4.74 20.42
N CYS A 768 11.13 5.20 21.49
CA CYS A 768 10.47 5.96 22.55
C CYS A 768 9.82 7.26 22.04
N ARG A 769 10.46 7.99 21.11
CA ARG A 769 9.84 9.16 20.47
C ARG A 769 8.57 8.80 19.73
N THR A 770 8.58 7.72 18.98
CA THR A 770 7.40 7.26 18.23
C THR A 770 6.27 6.84 19.17
N VAL A 771 6.59 6.08 20.23
CA VAL A 771 5.61 5.68 21.26
C VAL A 771 4.99 6.91 21.95
N MET A 772 5.81 7.90 22.34
CA MET A 772 5.32 9.17 22.93
C MET A 772 4.44 9.98 21.98
N ASN A 773 4.67 9.90 20.67
CA ASN A 773 3.85 10.58 19.65
C ASN A 773 2.64 9.77 19.18
N SER A 774 2.40 8.61 19.80
CA SER A 774 1.28 7.72 19.48
C SER A 774 0.20 7.78 20.56
N PRO A 775 -1.07 7.50 20.22
CA PRO A 775 -2.17 7.52 21.17
C PRO A 775 -1.99 6.60 22.38
N VAL A 776 -1.21 5.54 22.23
CA VAL A 776 -0.95 4.59 23.31
C VAL A 776 -0.32 5.27 24.54
N MET A 777 0.47 6.32 24.36
CA MET A 777 1.09 7.03 25.49
C MET A 777 0.04 7.69 26.39
N GLU A 778 -0.88 8.46 25.83
CA GLU A 778 -1.98 9.07 26.58
C GLU A 778 -2.90 8.02 27.21
N ARG A 779 -3.20 6.93 26.48
CA ARG A 779 -4.00 5.81 27.00
C ARG A 779 -3.34 5.18 28.22
N SER A 780 -2.05 4.93 28.17
CA SER A 780 -1.29 4.33 29.27
C SER A 780 -1.25 5.21 30.52
N LEU A 781 -1.29 6.52 30.36
CA LEU A 781 -1.35 7.51 31.42
C LEU A 781 -2.78 7.79 31.94
N GLY A 782 -3.78 7.09 31.39
CA GLY A 782 -5.19 7.31 31.74
C GLY A 782 -5.77 8.65 31.28
N ARG A 783 -5.16 9.28 30.27
CA ARG A 783 -5.51 10.65 29.79
C ARG A 783 -6.42 10.66 28.56
N MET A 784 -7.12 9.56 28.27
CA MET A 784 -8.14 9.55 27.21
C MET A 784 -9.24 10.54 27.52
N SER A 785 -9.72 11.29 26.54
CA SER A 785 -10.87 12.18 26.68
C SER A 785 -12.16 11.40 26.97
N ASP A 786 -13.16 12.08 27.57
CA ASP A 786 -14.45 11.45 27.81
C ASP A 786 -15.16 11.11 26.49
N GLU A 787 -15.02 11.96 25.47
CA GLU A 787 -15.56 11.70 24.14
C GLU A 787 -14.96 10.45 23.49
N GLU A 788 -13.65 10.22 23.67
CA GLU A 788 -12.99 9.02 23.15
C GLU A 788 -13.47 7.76 23.88
N ARG A 789 -13.62 7.83 25.20
CA ARG A 789 -14.17 6.73 26.01
C ARG A 789 -15.60 6.38 25.61
N GLU A 790 -16.46 7.40 25.46
CA GLU A 790 -17.83 7.22 25.01
C GLU A 790 -17.91 6.58 23.61
N ALA A 791 -17.04 7.01 22.69
CA ALA A 791 -17.01 6.44 21.34
C ALA A 791 -16.59 4.97 21.36
N ALA A 792 -15.61 4.60 22.20
CA ALA A 792 -15.14 3.23 22.36
C ALA A 792 -16.21 2.32 23.03
N GLU A 793 -17.01 2.85 23.95
CA GLU A 793 -18.05 2.10 24.67
C GLU A 793 -19.32 1.91 23.81
N ALA A 794 -19.67 2.90 23.02
CA ALA A 794 -20.90 2.88 22.21
C ALA A 794 -20.93 1.78 21.13
N GLU A 795 -19.77 1.20 20.81
CA GLU A 795 -19.61 0.21 19.72
C GLU A 795 -19.15 -1.17 20.22
N LYS A 796 -19.22 -1.43 21.54
CA LYS A 796 -19.08 -2.80 22.03
C LYS A 796 -20.25 -3.62 21.52
N THR A 797 -20.03 -4.39 20.47
CA THR A 797 -20.99 -5.42 20.02
C THR A 797 -21.06 -6.49 21.11
N SER A 798 -22.29 -6.93 21.45
CA SER A 798 -22.46 -8.15 22.24
C SER A 798 -21.77 -9.29 21.51
N GLU A 799 -20.89 -10.01 22.21
CA GLU A 799 -20.29 -11.25 21.69
C GLU A 799 -21.41 -12.16 21.23
N ASP A 800 -21.28 -12.72 20.03
CA ASP A 800 -22.23 -13.67 19.48
C ASP A 800 -22.22 -14.93 20.36
N TYR A 801 -23.16 -15.02 21.28
CA TYR A 801 -23.39 -16.24 22.05
C TYR A 801 -23.86 -17.32 21.07
N VAL A 802 -23.05 -18.37 20.94
CA VAL A 802 -23.41 -19.53 20.12
C VAL A 802 -24.02 -20.58 21.05
N ASP A 803 -25.27 -20.88 20.84
CA ASP A 803 -25.89 -22.06 21.47
C ASP A 803 -25.39 -23.31 20.74
N PHE A 804 -24.35 -23.94 21.32
CA PHE A 804 -23.74 -25.14 20.74
C PHE A 804 -24.57 -26.37 21.05
N ASN A 805 -25.19 -26.95 20.02
CA ASN A 805 -26.04 -28.14 20.12
C ASN A 805 -25.37 -29.40 19.54
N GLY A 806 -24.07 -29.39 19.30
CA GLY A 806 -23.28 -30.48 18.75
C GLY A 806 -22.79 -31.49 19.80
N GLU A 807 -22.11 -32.52 19.33
CA GLU A 807 -21.46 -33.49 20.21
C GLU A 807 -20.15 -32.96 20.77
N TYR A 808 -19.83 -33.28 22.04
CA TYR A 808 -18.64 -32.88 22.72
C TYR A 808 -17.57 -33.97 22.63
N GLN A 809 -16.39 -33.61 22.15
CA GLN A 809 -15.23 -34.47 22.02
C GLN A 809 -14.36 -34.40 23.29
N PHE A 810 -13.84 -35.55 23.76
CA PHE A 810 -12.94 -35.58 24.90
C PHE A 810 -11.54 -35.12 24.49
N ILE A 811 -10.95 -34.25 25.33
CA ILE A 811 -9.60 -33.74 25.17
C ILE A 811 -8.62 -34.18 26.25
N ASP A 812 -9.09 -35.01 27.22
CA ASP A 812 -8.21 -35.60 28.26
C ASP A 812 -7.17 -36.53 27.62
N ASP A 813 -6.02 -36.63 28.27
CA ASP A 813 -4.89 -37.48 27.88
C ASP A 813 -4.34 -37.17 26.46
N GLU A 814 -4.46 -35.90 26.04
CA GLU A 814 -3.99 -35.39 24.75
C GLU A 814 -4.65 -36.08 23.55
N ALA A 815 -5.87 -36.53 23.69
CA ALA A 815 -6.61 -37.14 22.62
C ALA A 815 -6.81 -36.14 21.46
N PRO A 816 -6.51 -36.56 20.21
CA PRO A 816 -6.72 -35.68 19.05
C PRO A 816 -8.21 -35.46 18.80
N LEU A 817 -8.56 -34.23 18.40
CA LEU A 817 -9.91 -33.88 17.97
C LEU A 817 -10.22 -34.47 16.60
N ASP A 818 -11.51 -34.84 16.39
CA ASP A 818 -12.02 -35.03 15.05
C ASP A 818 -12.16 -33.68 14.36
N ILE A 819 -11.31 -33.46 13.38
CA ILE A 819 -11.21 -32.20 12.61
C ILE A 819 -11.82 -32.33 11.21
N SER A 820 -12.55 -33.42 10.93
CA SER A 820 -13.14 -33.68 9.59
C SER A 820 -14.10 -32.56 9.11
N ALA A 821 -14.69 -31.83 10.05
CA ALA A 821 -15.57 -30.70 9.77
C ALA A 821 -14.84 -29.34 9.66
N VAL A 822 -13.52 -29.28 9.89
CA VAL A 822 -12.77 -28.03 9.89
C VAL A 822 -12.58 -27.53 8.46
N ASN A 823 -13.13 -26.34 8.19
CA ASN A 823 -12.94 -25.63 6.92
C ASN A 823 -11.84 -24.58 7.10
N THR A 824 -10.73 -24.73 6.39
CA THR A 824 -9.55 -23.86 6.46
C THR A 824 -9.55 -22.73 5.42
N GLU A 825 -10.66 -22.48 4.73
CA GLU A 825 -10.79 -21.38 3.79
C GLU A 825 -10.80 -20.02 4.50
N LYS A 826 -10.30 -19.03 3.82
CA LYS A 826 -10.33 -17.63 4.30
C LYS A 826 -11.75 -17.20 4.69
N GLY A 827 -11.87 -16.65 5.89
CA GLY A 827 -13.14 -16.20 6.47
C GLY A 827 -14.03 -17.32 7.01
N ALA A 828 -13.64 -18.58 6.85
CA ALA A 828 -14.39 -19.70 7.42
C ALA A 828 -14.20 -19.80 8.93
N SER A 829 -15.23 -20.29 9.62
CA SER A 829 -15.14 -20.69 11.01
C SER A 829 -15.78 -22.05 11.24
N THR A 830 -15.17 -22.83 12.12
CA THR A 830 -15.70 -24.12 12.56
C THR A 830 -15.86 -24.11 14.07
N ILE A 831 -16.97 -24.60 14.57
CA ILE A 831 -17.26 -24.71 16.00
C ILE A 831 -17.30 -26.16 16.39
N LEU A 832 -16.51 -26.55 17.40
CA LEU A 832 -16.38 -27.87 17.94
C LEU A 832 -16.68 -27.86 19.46
N GLY A 833 -17.43 -28.82 19.98
CA GLY A 833 -17.59 -29.01 21.41
C GLY A 833 -16.38 -29.73 22.01
N ILE A 834 -15.80 -29.22 23.10
CA ILE A 834 -14.73 -29.90 23.84
C ILE A 834 -15.18 -30.23 25.26
N ARG A 835 -14.78 -31.40 25.74
CA ARG A 835 -15.12 -31.95 27.06
C ARG A 835 -13.88 -32.52 27.74
N TYR A 836 -13.75 -32.25 29.04
CA TYR A 836 -12.58 -32.65 29.84
C TYR A 836 -12.99 -32.89 31.30
N LYS A 837 -12.15 -33.62 32.04
CA LYS A 837 -12.33 -33.91 33.45
C LYS A 837 -11.49 -33.04 34.37
N LYS A 838 -10.35 -32.54 33.84
CA LYS A 838 -9.40 -31.73 34.62
C LYS A 838 -9.65 -30.27 34.32
N ASN A 839 -10.00 -29.49 35.35
CA ASN A 839 -9.91 -28.03 35.25
C ASN A 839 -8.42 -27.64 35.39
N GLY A 840 -7.96 -26.67 34.60
CA GLY A 840 -6.54 -26.32 34.62
C GLY A 840 -6.15 -25.34 33.52
N LEU A 841 -4.84 -25.07 33.45
CA LEU A 841 -4.23 -24.36 32.33
C LEU A 841 -4.02 -25.33 31.17
N TYR A 842 -4.40 -24.86 29.98
CA TYR A 842 -4.31 -25.67 28.75
C TYR A 842 -3.54 -24.95 27.67
N LYS A 843 -2.85 -25.78 26.88
CA LYS A 843 -2.19 -25.40 25.63
C LYS A 843 -2.91 -26.08 24.47
N PHE A 844 -3.21 -25.31 23.42
CA PHE A 844 -3.64 -25.80 22.11
C PHE A 844 -2.40 -26.21 21.32
N VAL A 845 -2.40 -27.40 20.76
CA VAL A 845 -1.29 -27.95 19.97
C VAL A 845 -1.84 -28.43 18.64
N MET A 846 -1.25 -27.97 17.53
CA MET A 846 -1.67 -28.28 16.18
C MET A 846 -0.50 -28.75 15.34
N ARG A 847 -0.69 -29.88 14.63
CA ARG A 847 0.23 -30.31 13.56
C ARG A 847 -0.33 -29.82 12.23
N VAL A 848 0.46 -29.07 11.50
CA VAL A 848 0.02 -28.33 10.30
C VAL A 848 1.13 -28.21 9.30
N LYS A 849 0.77 -28.19 8.02
CA LYS A 849 1.66 -27.76 6.94
C LYS A 849 1.00 -26.65 6.11
N ALA A 850 1.81 -25.85 5.43
CA ALA A 850 1.34 -24.81 4.54
C ALA A 850 2.19 -24.75 3.27
N ASN A 851 1.52 -24.82 2.13
CA ASN A 851 2.17 -24.68 0.83
C ASN A 851 2.17 -23.20 0.41
N ALA A 852 3.07 -22.44 1.00
CA ALA A 852 3.24 -21.00 0.76
C ALA A 852 4.71 -20.63 0.88
N ASN A 853 5.08 -19.40 0.55
CA ASN A 853 6.45 -18.92 0.74
C ASN A 853 6.78 -18.68 2.23
N GLU A 854 8.04 -18.50 2.52
CA GLU A 854 8.58 -18.37 3.88
C GLU A 854 8.17 -17.11 4.64
N VAL A 855 7.58 -16.12 3.96
CA VAL A 855 7.06 -14.87 4.56
C VAL A 855 5.53 -14.76 4.49
N ALA A 856 4.85 -15.81 4.00
CA ALA A 856 3.40 -15.86 4.00
C ALA A 856 2.84 -15.77 5.42
N GLN A 857 1.71 -15.13 5.58
CA GLN A 857 1.05 -14.90 6.85
C GLN A 857 -0.32 -15.59 6.85
N ILE A 858 -0.38 -16.80 7.41
CA ILE A 858 -1.60 -17.62 7.43
C ILE A 858 -2.09 -17.74 8.89
N PRO A 859 -2.98 -16.84 9.34
CA PRO A 859 -3.46 -16.80 10.71
C PRO A 859 -4.70 -17.67 10.91
N MET A 860 -4.77 -18.29 12.10
CA MET A 860 -5.95 -18.93 12.65
C MET A 860 -6.19 -18.44 14.07
N SER A 861 -7.37 -17.91 14.35
CA SER A 861 -7.80 -17.45 15.67
C SER A 861 -8.56 -18.54 16.44
N ILE A 862 -8.27 -18.65 17.73
CA ILE A 862 -8.81 -19.66 18.64
C ILE A 862 -9.72 -18.97 19.67
N PHE A 863 -11.00 -19.30 19.66
CA PHE A 863 -11.97 -18.78 20.62
C PHE A 863 -12.47 -19.92 21.51
N ILE A 864 -12.60 -19.67 22.80
CA ILE A 864 -13.27 -20.55 23.76
C ILE A 864 -14.47 -19.81 24.33
N ASP A 865 -15.67 -20.36 24.12
CA ASP A 865 -16.94 -19.77 24.54
C ASP A 865 -17.10 -18.33 24.06
N GLY A 866 -16.76 -18.09 22.79
CA GLY A 866 -16.80 -16.75 22.17
C GLY A 866 -15.63 -15.82 22.51
N ASN A 867 -14.82 -16.14 23.50
CA ASN A 867 -13.68 -15.32 23.90
C ASN A 867 -12.42 -15.72 23.13
N LEU A 868 -11.77 -14.79 22.47
CA LEU A 868 -10.48 -15.02 21.83
C LEU A 868 -9.44 -15.42 22.89
N ARG A 869 -8.83 -16.59 22.71
CA ARG A 869 -7.81 -17.14 23.62
C ARG A 869 -6.41 -17.11 23.05
N GLY A 870 -6.29 -17.02 21.75
CA GLY A 870 -5.00 -16.92 21.08
C GLY A 870 -5.14 -16.97 19.57
N MET A 871 -4.02 -16.82 18.90
CA MET A 871 -3.91 -16.91 17.45
C MET A 871 -2.65 -17.66 17.07
N VAL A 872 -2.76 -18.56 16.12
CA VAL A 872 -1.63 -19.25 15.51
C VAL A 872 -1.34 -18.65 14.17
N MET A 873 -0.08 -18.28 13.92
CA MET A 873 0.43 -17.79 12.65
C MET A 873 1.35 -18.83 12.04
N ILE A 874 1.06 -19.28 10.82
CA ILE A 874 1.92 -20.20 10.08
C ILE A 874 2.48 -19.49 8.85
N ASN A 875 3.78 -19.63 8.65
CA ASN A 875 4.47 -19.31 7.41
C ASN A 875 4.45 -20.52 6.46
N GLY A 876 4.96 -20.37 5.25
CA GLY A 876 5.17 -21.50 4.37
C GLY A 876 6.11 -22.53 4.99
N THR A 877 5.74 -23.80 4.95
CA THR A 877 6.49 -24.90 5.59
C THR A 877 7.26 -25.78 4.58
N ASN A 878 7.31 -25.38 3.32
CA ASN A 878 7.88 -26.18 2.22
C ASN A 878 7.32 -27.62 2.13
N GLY A 879 6.07 -27.80 2.56
CA GLY A 879 5.37 -29.10 2.60
C GLY A 879 5.71 -29.96 3.81
N GLU A 880 6.58 -29.50 4.70
CA GLU A 880 6.87 -30.19 5.97
C GLU A 880 5.79 -29.92 7.00
N VAL A 881 5.53 -30.90 7.85
CA VAL A 881 4.59 -30.77 8.96
C VAL A 881 5.30 -30.15 10.15
N VAL A 882 4.81 -29.01 10.60
CA VAL A 882 5.32 -28.34 11.79
C VAL A 882 4.31 -28.42 12.94
N THR A 883 4.80 -28.30 14.16
CA THR A 883 3.95 -28.20 15.35
C THR A 883 3.82 -26.74 15.76
N ALA A 884 2.58 -26.27 15.85
CA ALA A 884 2.25 -24.96 16.38
C ALA A 884 1.56 -25.10 17.74
N GLU A 885 1.95 -24.31 18.71
CA GLU A 885 1.43 -24.32 20.06
C GLU A 885 0.93 -22.93 20.47
N GLN A 886 -0.18 -22.89 21.20
CA GLN A 886 -0.75 -21.66 21.72
C GLN A 886 -1.31 -21.88 23.13
N ASP A 887 -0.85 -21.12 24.10
CA ASP A 887 -1.44 -21.10 25.44
C ASP A 887 -2.84 -20.46 25.37
N ILE A 888 -3.84 -21.19 25.82
CA ILE A 888 -5.25 -20.74 25.77
C ILE A 888 -5.82 -20.39 27.15
N GLY A 889 -4.99 -20.51 28.19
CA GLY A 889 -5.35 -20.18 29.55
C GLY A 889 -6.21 -21.26 30.24
N VAL A 890 -7.03 -20.82 31.17
CA VAL A 890 -7.82 -21.74 32.03
C VAL A 890 -9.04 -22.27 31.31
N LEU A 891 -9.21 -23.60 31.33
CA LEU A 891 -10.47 -24.29 31.05
C LEU A 891 -11.07 -24.82 32.37
N PHE A 892 -12.35 -24.55 32.58
CA PHE A 892 -13.11 -25.01 33.74
C PHE A 892 -14.58 -25.26 33.40
N GLY A 893 -15.28 -26.04 34.22
CA GLY A 893 -16.70 -26.38 33.99
C GLY A 893 -16.93 -27.65 33.23
N GLY A 894 -15.89 -28.33 32.72
CA GLY A 894 -15.94 -29.64 32.11
C GLY A 894 -16.37 -29.69 30.63
N THR A 895 -16.96 -28.62 30.11
CA THR A 895 -17.36 -28.46 28.69
C THR A 895 -17.22 -27.01 28.26
N ASN A 896 -16.71 -26.81 27.03
CA ASN A 896 -16.66 -25.51 26.37
C ASN A 896 -16.89 -25.71 24.88
N TYR A 897 -17.17 -24.66 24.12
CA TYR A 897 -17.07 -24.74 22.67
C TYR A 897 -15.81 -24.03 22.18
N LEU A 898 -15.13 -24.69 21.24
CA LEU A 898 -13.97 -24.18 20.51
C LEU A 898 -14.44 -23.65 19.16
N LYS A 899 -14.19 -22.37 18.86
CA LYS A 899 -14.35 -21.82 17.51
C LYS A 899 -12.97 -21.53 16.93
N LEU A 900 -12.71 -22.09 15.77
CA LEU A 900 -11.54 -21.80 14.94
C LEU A 900 -11.98 -20.88 13.80
N TYR A 901 -11.29 -19.76 13.64
CA TYR A 901 -11.52 -18.80 12.55
C TYR A 901 -10.26 -18.66 11.71
N PHE A 902 -10.38 -18.79 10.39
CA PHE A 902 -9.26 -18.75 9.45
C PHE A 902 -9.19 -17.39 8.75
N GLY A 903 -8.19 -16.58 9.08
CA GLY A 903 -7.97 -15.26 8.45
C GLY A 903 -7.42 -15.34 7.03
N GLN A 904 -6.78 -16.49 6.67
CA GLN A 904 -6.28 -16.80 5.33
C GLN A 904 -6.40 -18.29 5.04
N THR A 905 -6.52 -18.64 3.74
CA THR A 905 -6.42 -20.02 3.25
C THR A 905 -4.96 -20.49 3.24
N GLY A 906 -4.72 -21.79 3.28
CA GLY A 906 -3.40 -22.37 3.05
C GLY A 906 -2.87 -23.27 4.16
N MET A 907 -3.61 -23.45 5.26
CA MET A 907 -3.31 -24.46 6.27
C MET A 907 -3.89 -25.81 5.89
N GLU A 908 -3.07 -26.86 5.93
CA GLU A 908 -3.50 -28.25 5.94
C GLU A 908 -3.23 -28.83 7.34
N ILE A 909 -4.29 -28.98 8.13
CA ILE A 909 -4.21 -29.42 9.52
C ILE A 909 -4.26 -30.93 9.57
N GLU A 910 -3.26 -31.56 10.18
CA GLU A 910 -3.22 -33.02 10.38
C GLU A 910 -3.81 -33.45 11.73
N GLU A 911 -3.59 -32.65 12.78
CA GLU A 911 -4.01 -32.98 14.13
C GLU A 911 -4.22 -31.70 14.95
N ILE A 912 -5.23 -31.70 15.79
CA ILE A 912 -5.42 -30.72 16.86
C ILE A 912 -5.62 -31.47 18.17
N LYS A 913 -4.91 -31.07 19.23
CA LYS A 913 -5.08 -31.59 20.58
C LYS A 913 -4.89 -30.51 21.63
N PHE A 914 -5.33 -30.81 22.85
CA PHE A 914 -5.14 -29.96 24.01
C PHE A 914 -4.22 -30.64 25.03
N VAL A 915 -3.28 -29.89 25.59
CA VAL A 915 -2.38 -30.35 26.63
C VAL A 915 -2.66 -29.61 27.91
N CYS A 916 -3.04 -30.31 28.98
CA CYS A 916 -3.19 -29.73 30.30
C CYS A 916 -1.79 -29.50 30.91
N THR A 917 -1.35 -28.25 30.99
CA THR A 917 -0.03 -27.92 31.52
C THR A 917 -0.01 -27.83 33.06
N GLN A 918 -1.16 -27.52 33.66
CA GLN A 918 -1.34 -27.48 35.11
C GLN A 918 -2.80 -27.76 35.48
N ALA A 919 -3.05 -28.81 36.24
CA ALA A 919 -4.40 -29.13 36.76
C ALA A 919 -4.62 -28.44 38.11
N PHE A 920 -5.88 -28.02 38.34
CA PHE A 920 -6.29 -27.37 39.62
C PHE A 920 -7.08 -28.32 40.50
#